data_500a14b32c6b17a2c821cf2fed017cb9
#
_entry.id   500a14b32c6b17a2c821cf2fed017cb9
#
_cell.length_a   1.000
_cell.length_b   1.000
_cell.length_c   1.000
_cell.angle_alpha   90.00
_cell.angle_beta   90.00
_cell.angle_gamma   90.00
#
_symmetry.space_group_name_H-M   'P 1'
#
loop_
_entity.id
_entity.type
_entity.pdbx_description
1 polymer ?
#
loop_
_entity_poly.entity_id
_entity_poly.type
_entity_poly.pdbx_seq_one_letter_code
_entity_poly.pdbx_strand_id
1 'polypeptide(L)'
;MLKELTIIAALTLVLAILVCRKDGKIRLLSPFIITVCIIFFNLLNPVGKVLFKIGSFPITATAFGIGLRKGLILWDMVLISKLIISRNLPVPGKAGELVKSMFCYFDSITSERIKFKPGRIIETIDNRLLECYKDTSMDTLFDDVYSSFKKMIISASGWRKVFAADGDENSMNKELSEADSVIAAGIGYIFSKWALSKGCRTVAIARDARPTGEAICQIVAATAQQLGLSIQYLAIAAAPEIMAHVKNTEELDGFIYISASHNPAGHNGVKFGLGDGSVLGGSDAADVIARFKAFMENKSNYQTLVQILNNNKGTSLPASEFYKAKALEAYLKFNLATAFATDAELEAFKKAEKPAVVADMNGSARCLSIDRQFFDTLGIEYSFINDTAGEITHGILPEGRNLNYAAGHLEKLHTKNKRFTIGYVPDNDGDRGNLVLLDKNGKALIPDAQTVFALACTAELTFMQRSGQIAPGRTAVAVNCPTSLRIERIAQRFGVVVFRAEVGEANVVNLAAKLRKAGYTVRFLGEGSNGGNITHPATVRDPLNTIISIIKYASLTGKSWEEMIAELPQFQTTSTDDTLAKMKIQCTDHGKLKLCYEDVFKAEWEANKAELDEKFGITSWKEINTIGTESYEGTGAEARKAGVKGGLKILFSNKEGKDIAFIWMRGSGTEPVFRILADIESSNPEDERYLIQWQHHLVEEADRRAIK
;
A
#
# COMPACT_ATOMS: atom_id res chain seq x y z
N MET A 1 17.98 13.84 -67.91
CA MET A 1 16.58 13.40 -67.81
C MET A 1 16.42 11.87 -67.88
N LEU A 2 16.87 11.16 -68.96
CA LEU A 2 16.66 9.70 -69.04
C LEU A 2 17.39 8.94 -67.92
N LYS A 3 18.66 9.23 -67.65
CA LYS A 3 19.44 8.64 -66.56
C LYS A 3 18.83 8.91 -65.18
N GLU A 4 18.33 10.11 -64.90
CA GLU A 4 17.66 10.47 -63.66
C GLU A 4 16.35 9.69 -63.49
N LEU A 5 15.53 9.59 -64.53
CA LEU A 5 14.30 8.81 -64.55
C LEU A 5 14.55 7.33 -64.24
N THR A 6 15.63 6.76 -64.81
CA THR A 6 16.00 5.36 -64.52
C THR A 6 16.39 5.18 -63.06
N ILE A 7 17.12 6.13 -62.45
CA ILE A 7 17.53 6.07 -61.05
C ILE A 7 16.29 6.16 -60.12
N ILE A 8 15.38 7.12 -60.40
CA ILE A 8 14.17 7.29 -59.60
C ILE A 8 13.28 6.06 -59.73
N ALA A 9 13.07 5.51 -60.94
CA ALA A 9 12.28 4.31 -61.12
C ALA A 9 12.88 3.07 -60.41
N ALA A 10 14.21 2.94 -60.43
CA ALA A 10 14.88 1.89 -59.68
C ALA A 10 14.70 2.05 -58.16
N LEU A 11 14.78 3.30 -57.66
CA LEU A 11 14.52 3.59 -56.24
C LEU A 11 13.07 3.29 -55.87
N THR A 12 12.10 3.68 -56.68
CA THR A 12 10.68 3.37 -56.50
C THR A 12 10.46 1.84 -56.39
N LEU A 13 11.11 1.06 -57.25
CA LEU A 13 11.01 -0.39 -57.23
C LEU A 13 11.58 -0.98 -55.94
N VAL A 14 12.74 -0.52 -55.50
CA VAL A 14 13.37 -0.98 -54.23
C VAL A 14 12.49 -0.64 -53.04
N LEU A 15 12.00 0.59 -52.97
CA LEU A 15 11.09 1.02 -51.87
C LEU A 15 9.79 0.21 -51.88
N ALA A 16 9.21 -0.07 -53.05
CA ALA A 16 8.03 -0.89 -53.20
C ALA A 16 8.26 -2.31 -52.68
N ILE A 17 9.39 -2.93 -52.99
CA ILE A 17 9.77 -4.25 -52.46
C ILE A 17 9.90 -4.23 -50.93
N LEU A 18 10.54 -3.21 -50.35
CA LEU A 18 10.69 -3.05 -48.91
C LEU A 18 9.33 -2.88 -48.20
N VAL A 19 8.44 -2.04 -48.74
CA VAL A 19 7.09 -1.89 -48.21
C VAL A 19 6.28 -3.18 -48.33
N CYS A 20 6.42 -3.91 -49.45
CA CYS A 20 5.75 -5.19 -49.62
C CYS A 20 6.22 -6.25 -48.60
N ARG A 21 7.50 -6.26 -48.26
CA ARG A 21 8.05 -7.14 -47.18
C ARG A 21 7.55 -6.76 -45.79
N LYS A 22 7.34 -5.44 -45.54
CA LYS A 22 6.84 -4.93 -44.26
C LYS A 22 5.34 -5.15 -44.09
N ASP A 23 4.52 -4.79 -45.10
CA ASP A 23 3.06 -4.71 -44.97
C ASP A 23 2.32 -5.88 -45.65
N GLY A 24 3.04 -6.81 -46.28
CA GLY A 24 2.49 -7.98 -47.02
C GLY A 24 1.75 -7.69 -48.28
N LYS A 25 1.26 -6.46 -48.55
CA LYS A 25 0.54 -6.04 -49.77
C LYS A 25 0.78 -4.56 -50.05
N ILE A 26 0.97 -4.21 -51.37
CA ILE A 26 1.01 -2.82 -51.83
C ILE A 26 -0.26 -2.51 -52.61
N ARG A 27 -0.94 -1.41 -52.26
CA ARG A 27 -2.04 -0.86 -53.05
C ARG A 27 -1.44 0.04 -54.15
N LEU A 28 -1.34 -0.47 -55.39
CA LEU A 28 -0.72 0.24 -56.53
C LEU A 28 -1.66 1.18 -57.26
N LEU A 29 -2.98 1.00 -57.13
CA LEU A 29 -3.98 1.70 -57.94
C LEU A 29 -4.02 3.20 -57.67
N SER A 30 -4.00 3.66 -56.42
CA SER A 30 -4.08 5.07 -56.05
C SER A 30 -2.85 5.87 -56.51
N PRO A 31 -1.60 5.44 -56.21
CA PRO A 31 -0.41 6.13 -56.73
C PRO A 31 -0.31 6.12 -58.25
N PHE A 32 -0.77 5.05 -58.92
CA PHE A 32 -0.82 4.96 -60.38
C PHE A 32 -1.77 6.02 -60.96
N ILE A 33 -3.02 6.14 -60.45
CA ILE A 33 -3.98 7.15 -60.91
C ILE A 33 -3.41 8.54 -60.72
N ILE A 34 -2.83 8.85 -59.56
CA ILE A 34 -2.22 10.15 -59.25
C ILE A 34 -1.09 10.45 -60.25
N THR A 35 -0.24 9.50 -60.53
CA THR A 35 0.86 9.65 -61.50
C THR A 35 0.33 9.92 -62.88
N VAL A 36 -0.71 9.23 -63.35
CA VAL A 36 -1.39 9.45 -64.61
C VAL A 36 -1.97 10.89 -64.68
N CYS A 37 -2.64 11.34 -63.64
CA CYS A 37 -3.14 12.70 -63.52
C CYS A 37 -2.01 13.75 -63.60
N ILE A 38 -0.90 13.54 -62.88
CA ILE A 38 0.26 14.45 -62.94
C ILE A 38 0.87 14.52 -64.33
N ILE A 39 0.99 13.39 -65.03
CA ILE A 39 1.45 13.35 -66.42
C ILE A 39 0.49 14.11 -67.30
N PHE A 40 -0.82 13.88 -67.20
CA PHE A 40 -1.84 14.55 -67.95
C PHE A 40 -1.76 16.07 -67.78
N PHE A 41 -1.73 16.57 -66.54
CA PHE A 41 -1.63 18.02 -66.29
C PHE A 41 -0.30 18.64 -66.81
N ASN A 42 0.82 17.91 -66.75
CA ASN A 42 2.08 18.43 -67.37
C ASN A 42 2.06 18.42 -68.86
N LEU A 43 1.31 17.54 -69.54
CA LEU A 43 1.13 17.49 -70.97
C LEU A 43 0.28 18.65 -71.48
N LEU A 44 -0.57 19.28 -70.64
CA LEU A 44 -1.32 20.50 -71.03
C LEU A 44 -0.41 21.68 -71.34
N ASN A 45 0.85 21.67 -70.89
CA ASN A 45 1.85 22.66 -71.24
C ASN A 45 2.98 22.01 -72.08
N PRO A 46 2.83 21.88 -73.43
CA PRO A 46 3.69 21.07 -74.26
C PRO A 46 5.02 21.77 -74.53
N VAL A 47 6.04 21.42 -73.72
CA VAL A 47 7.41 21.94 -73.89
C VAL A 47 8.32 20.84 -74.45
N GLY A 48 9.12 21.10 -75.48
CA GLY A 48 10.13 20.23 -76.04
C GLY A 48 9.75 19.46 -77.28
N LYS A 49 10.52 18.43 -77.65
CA LYS A 49 10.34 17.66 -78.89
C LYS A 49 9.04 16.87 -78.88
N VAL A 50 8.19 17.10 -79.91
CA VAL A 50 6.92 16.36 -80.07
C VAL A 50 7.21 14.88 -80.39
N LEU A 51 6.66 13.97 -79.67
CA LEU A 51 6.74 12.52 -79.91
C LEU A 51 5.64 12.05 -80.87
N PHE A 52 4.40 12.47 -80.61
CA PHE A 52 3.25 12.24 -81.50
C PHE A 52 2.13 13.21 -81.12
N LYS A 53 1.06 13.27 -81.97
CA LYS A 53 -0.12 14.12 -81.74
C LYS A 53 -1.36 13.27 -81.61
N ILE A 54 -2.22 13.61 -80.64
CA ILE A 54 -3.57 13.03 -80.50
C ILE A 54 -4.56 14.15 -80.91
N GLY A 55 -5.06 14.10 -82.15
CA GLY A 55 -5.82 15.20 -82.70
C GLY A 55 -4.93 16.46 -82.88
N SER A 56 -5.36 17.57 -82.30
CA SER A 56 -4.61 18.83 -82.26
C SER A 56 -3.63 18.96 -81.09
N PHE A 57 -3.60 17.94 -80.18
CA PHE A 57 -2.84 17.98 -78.92
C PHE A 57 -1.45 17.34 -79.07
N PRO A 58 -0.33 18.10 -78.96
CA PRO A 58 1.01 17.51 -79.09
C PRO A 58 1.49 16.91 -77.81
N ILE A 59 1.89 15.66 -77.83
CA ILE A 59 2.56 14.97 -76.73
C ILE A 59 4.08 15.14 -76.90
N THR A 60 4.71 15.81 -75.91
CA THR A 60 6.14 16.13 -75.99
C THR A 60 6.95 15.26 -75.01
N ALA A 61 8.17 14.88 -75.46
CA ALA A 61 9.06 14.02 -74.60
C ALA A 61 9.42 14.69 -73.27
N THR A 62 9.60 16.03 -73.31
CA THR A 62 10.01 16.76 -72.09
C THR A 62 8.87 16.90 -71.13
N ALA A 63 7.65 17.23 -71.51
CA ALA A 63 6.47 17.35 -70.63
C ALA A 63 6.09 16.01 -70.10
N PHE A 64 6.10 14.94 -70.91
CA PHE A 64 5.89 13.55 -70.38
C PHE A 64 6.93 13.14 -69.39
N GLY A 65 8.23 13.39 -69.66
CA GLY A 65 9.33 13.03 -68.74
C GLY A 65 9.28 13.80 -67.41
N ILE A 66 8.91 15.10 -67.44
CA ILE A 66 8.71 15.90 -66.22
C ILE A 66 7.53 15.38 -65.41
N GLY A 67 6.40 15.09 -66.07
CA GLY A 67 5.22 14.53 -65.39
C GLY A 67 5.49 13.18 -64.73
N LEU A 68 6.18 12.28 -65.44
CA LEU A 68 6.56 10.99 -64.93
C LEU A 68 7.54 11.10 -63.76
N ARG A 69 8.54 11.98 -63.84
CA ARG A 69 9.47 12.28 -62.75
C ARG A 69 8.77 12.75 -61.50
N LYS A 70 7.86 13.72 -61.62
CA LYS A 70 7.08 14.24 -60.50
C LYS A 70 6.19 13.16 -59.87
N GLY A 71 5.58 12.33 -60.69
CA GLY A 71 4.74 11.22 -60.23
C GLY A 71 5.52 10.16 -59.46
N LEU A 72 6.71 9.77 -59.96
CA LEU A 72 7.58 8.82 -59.28
C LEU A 72 8.14 9.37 -57.97
N ILE A 73 8.55 10.64 -57.93
CA ILE A 73 9.04 11.27 -56.69
C ILE A 73 7.93 11.27 -55.65
N LEU A 74 6.70 11.63 -56.03
CA LEU A 74 5.57 11.58 -55.10
C LEU A 74 5.31 10.16 -54.60
N TRP A 75 5.44 9.16 -55.48
CA TRP A 75 5.33 7.75 -55.11
C TRP A 75 6.40 7.34 -54.12
N ASP A 76 7.67 7.73 -54.34
CA ASP A 76 8.78 7.47 -53.43
C ASP A 76 8.55 8.10 -52.06
N MET A 77 8.05 9.33 -51.98
CA MET A 77 7.69 10.00 -50.75
C MET A 77 6.63 9.19 -49.95
N VAL A 78 5.61 8.68 -50.64
CA VAL A 78 4.57 7.83 -50.02
C VAL A 78 5.16 6.51 -49.52
N LEU A 79 6.03 5.86 -50.27
CA LEU A 79 6.67 4.60 -49.90
C LEU A 79 7.64 4.79 -48.72
N ILE A 80 8.44 5.86 -48.74
CA ILE A 80 9.34 6.22 -47.64
C ILE A 80 8.53 6.51 -46.38
N SER A 81 7.45 7.26 -46.49
CA SER A 81 6.53 7.52 -45.36
C SER A 81 6.02 6.21 -44.73
N LYS A 82 5.59 5.25 -45.55
CA LYS A 82 5.16 3.92 -45.08
C LYS A 82 6.28 3.08 -44.42
N LEU A 83 7.51 3.25 -44.85
CA LEU A 83 8.66 2.57 -44.25
C LEU A 83 9.09 3.17 -42.92
N ILE A 84 9.06 4.49 -42.80
CA ILE A 84 9.52 5.25 -41.63
C ILE A 84 8.44 5.31 -40.55
N ILE A 85 7.19 5.54 -40.94
CA ILE A 85 6.09 5.70 -40.00
C ILE A 85 5.67 4.32 -39.48
N SER A 86 5.86 4.10 -38.17
CA SER A 86 5.36 2.96 -37.42
C SER A 86 4.61 3.45 -36.20
N ARG A 87 3.65 2.64 -35.68
CA ARG A 87 2.93 2.93 -34.42
C ARG A 87 3.86 3.16 -33.22
N ASN A 88 5.10 2.71 -33.31
CA ASN A 88 6.10 2.78 -32.25
C ASN A 88 7.21 3.83 -32.52
N LEU A 89 6.94 4.85 -33.35
CA LEU A 89 7.95 5.88 -33.63
C LEU A 89 8.21 6.71 -32.34
N PRO A 90 9.42 6.71 -31.77
CA PRO A 90 9.73 7.52 -30.60
C PRO A 90 9.97 8.96 -31.01
N VAL A 91 8.91 9.76 -31.03
CA VAL A 91 9.02 11.22 -31.23
C VAL A 91 8.92 11.88 -29.87
N PRO A 92 9.97 12.55 -29.36
CA PRO A 92 9.96 13.13 -28.01
C PRO A 92 9.08 14.38 -27.92
N GLY A 93 8.46 14.59 -26.74
CA GLY A 93 7.70 15.77 -26.38
C GLY A 93 6.24 15.80 -26.86
N LYS A 94 5.46 16.77 -26.34
CA LYS A 94 4.01 16.92 -26.63
C LYS A 94 3.68 17.04 -28.12
N ALA A 95 4.55 17.67 -28.92
CA ALA A 95 4.39 17.73 -30.37
C ALA A 95 4.54 16.36 -31.04
N GLY A 96 5.40 15.50 -30.48
CA GLY A 96 5.57 14.13 -30.96
C GLY A 96 4.34 13.26 -30.67
N GLU A 97 3.72 13.41 -29.52
CA GLU A 97 2.47 12.72 -29.19
C GLU A 97 1.32 13.15 -30.12
N LEU A 98 1.22 14.45 -30.43
CA LEU A 98 0.24 14.96 -31.39
C LEU A 98 0.44 14.36 -32.78
N VAL A 99 1.68 14.34 -33.26
CA VAL A 99 2.03 13.79 -34.59
C VAL A 99 1.74 12.26 -34.59
N LYS A 100 2.10 11.54 -33.54
CA LYS A 100 1.79 10.11 -33.39
C LYS A 100 0.28 9.86 -33.45
N SER A 101 -0.50 10.64 -32.72
CA SER A 101 -1.97 10.56 -32.71
C SER A 101 -2.56 10.83 -34.09
N MET A 102 -2.10 11.86 -34.77
CA MET A 102 -2.53 12.17 -36.15
C MET A 102 -2.27 11.02 -37.12
N PHE A 103 -1.12 10.37 -37.04
CA PHE A 103 -0.80 9.22 -37.88
C PHE A 103 -1.63 7.99 -37.53
N CYS A 104 -1.89 7.73 -36.24
CA CYS A 104 -2.78 6.64 -35.81
C CYS A 104 -4.20 6.85 -36.35
N TYR A 105 -4.74 8.07 -36.26
CA TYR A 105 -6.05 8.41 -36.83
C TYR A 105 -6.08 8.22 -38.36
N PHE A 106 -5.05 8.69 -39.06
CA PHE A 106 -4.97 8.55 -40.51
C PHE A 106 -4.90 7.10 -40.97
N ASP A 107 -4.11 6.27 -40.25
CA ASP A 107 -4.01 4.84 -40.55
C ASP A 107 -5.32 4.12 -40.28
N SER A 108 -5.99 4.43 -39.17
CA SER A 108 -7.30 3.87 -38.79
C SER A 108 -8.39 4.23 -39.82
N ILE A 109 -8.41 5.48 -40.30
CA ILE A 109 -9.35 5.92 -41.34
C ILE A 109 -9.07 5.23 -42.67
N THR A 110 -7.81 4.96 -43.02
CA THR A 110 -7.42 4.42 -44.33
C THR A 110 -7.33 2.90 -44.39
N SER A 111 -7.32 2.20 -43.23
CA SER A 111 -7.13 0.76 -43.13
C SER A 111 -8.31 -0.05 -43.68
N GLU A 112 -9.53 0.45 -43.59
CA GLU A 112 -10.74 -0.21 -44.09
C GLU A 112 -11.35 0.53 -45.29
N ARG A 113 -12.03 -0.21 -46.20
CA ARG A 113 -12.76 0.38 -47.32
C ARG A 113 -14.00 1.13 -46.83
N ILE A 114 -13.94 2.44 -46.74
CA ILE A 114 -15.11 3.28 -46.49
C ILE A 114 -16.07 3.15 -47.66
N LYS A 115 -17.25 2.58 -47.43
CA LYS A 115 -18.34 2.56 -48.40
C LYS A 115 -19.11 3.87 -48.30
N PHE A 116 -18.77 4.85 -49.14
CA PHE A 116 -19.49 6.13 -49.21
C PHE A 116 -20.87 5.92 -49.80
N LYS A 117 -21.91 6.35 -49.09
CA LYS A 117 -23.26 6.45 -49.62
C LYS A 117 -23.40 7.84 -50.28
N PRO A 118 -23.90 7.92 -51.56
CA PRO A 118 -24.16 9.21 -52.21
C PRO A 118 -25.08 10.08 -51.35
N GLY A 119 -24.67 11.33 -51.07
CA GLY A 119 -25.46 12.28 -50.27
C GLY A 119 -25.17 12.26 -48.75
N ARG A 120 -24.35 11.31 -48.21
CA ARG A 120 -24.04 11.20 -46.79
C ARG A 120 -22.52 11.05 -46.53
N ILE A 121 -21.71 11.66 -47.34
CA ILE A 121 -20.25 11.52 -47.26
C ILE A 121 -19.72 12.09 -45.94
N ILE A 122 -20.16 13.28 -45.56
CA ILE A 122 -19.73 13.97 -44.32
C ILE A 122 -20.13 13.14 -43.09
N GLU A 123 -21.38 12.71 -43.00
CA GLU A 123 -21.89 11.87 -41.94
C GLU A 123 -21.12 10.54 -41.80
N THR A 124 -20.71 9.97 -42.94
CA THR A 124 -19.91 8.73 -42.96
C THR A 124 -18.49 8.96 -42.42
N ILE A 125 -17.90 10.12 -42.80
CA ILE A 125 -16.57 10.54 -42.31
C ILE A 125 -16.64 10.85 -40.82
N ASP A 126 -17.62 11.61 -40.34
CA ASP A 126 -17.80 11.99 -38.93
C ASP A 126 -17.99 10.78 -38.04
N ASN A 127 -18.84 9.84 -38.47
CA ASN A 127 -19.05 8.59 -37.70
C ASN A 127 -17.76 7.77 -37.62
N ARG A 128 -16.98 7.70 -38.71
CA ARG A 128 -15.71 6.97 -38.68
C ARG A 128 -14.64 7.66 -37.84
N LEU A 129 -14.57 8.99 -37.90
CA LEU A 129 -13.71 9.78 -37.01
C LEU A 129 -14.05 9.57 -35.54
N LEU A 130 -15.34 9.54 -35.21
CA LEU A 130 -15.83 9.25 -33.85
C LEU A 130 -15.47 7.83 -33.38
N GLU A 131 -15.59 6.81 -34.25
CA GLU A 131 -15.15 5.44 -33.93
C GLU A 131 -13.63 5.40 -33.71
N CYS A 132 -12.84 5.96 -34.62
CA CYS A 132 -11.37 6.02 -34.48
C CYS A 132 -10.95 6.79 -33.23
N TYR A 133 -11.64 7.88 -32.88
CA TYR A 133 -11.37 8.65 -31.66
C TYR A 133 -11.63 7.79 -30.41
N LYS A 134 -12.75 7.07 -30.35
CA LYS A 134 -13.07 6.15 -29.27
C LYS A 134 -12.03 5.05 -29.11
N ASP A 135 -11.65 4.39 -30.20
CA ASP A 135 -10.66 3.30 -30.17
C ASP A 135 -9.28 3.80 -29.69
N THR A 136 -8.83 4.95 -30.19
CA THR A 136 -7.53 5.51 -29.79
C THR A 136 -7.54 6.00 -28.34
N SER A 137 -8.65 6.58 -27.87
CA SER A 137 -8.81 7.01 -26.48
C SER A 137 -8.85 5.81 -25.52
N MET A 138 -9.45 4.69 -25.94
CA MET A 138 -9.49 3.46 -25.15
C MET A 138 -8.12 2.79 -25.06
N ASP A 139 -7.35 2.74 -26.16
CA ASP A 139 -5.98 2.20 -26.13
C ASP A 139 -5.08 3.02 -25.18
N THR A 140 -5.19 4.36 -25.24
CA THR A 140 -4.47 5.26 -24.33
C THR A 140 -4.86 5.03 -22.88
N LEU A 141 -6.18 4.95 -22.59
CA LEU A 141 -6.67 4.64 -21.25
C LEU A 141 -6.12 3.29 -20.75
N PHE A 142 -6.09 2.27 -21.60
CA PHE A 142 -5.59 0.95 -21.19
C PHE A 142 -4.10 0.95 -20.89
N ASP A 143 -3.31 1.74 -21.59
CA ASP A 143 -1.89 1.96 -21.29
C ASP A 143 -1.71 2.69 -19.96
N ASP A 144 -2.52 3.70 -19.68
CA ASP A 144 -2.52 4.45 -18.42
C ASP A 144 -2.95 3.56 -17.24
N VAL A 145 -3.99 2.73 -17.40
CA VAL A 145 -4.41 1.75 -16.38
C VAL A 145 -3.29 0.78 -16.06
N TYR A 146 -2.63 0.22 -17.09
CA TYR A 146 -1.53 -0.71 -16.89
C TYR A 146 -0.34 -0.06 -16.19
N SER A 147 0.02 1.15 -16.61
CA SER A 147 1.10 1.95 -15.98
C SER A 147 0.78 2.27 -14.54
N SER A 148 -0.45 2.67 -14.24
CA SER A 148 -0.92 2.97 -12.88
C SER A 148 -0.97 1.73 -12.00
N PHE A 149 -1.46 0.59 -12.53
CA PHE A 149 -1.47 -0.69 -11.84
C PHE A 149 -0.05 -1.14 -11.42
N LYS A 150 0.95 -0.98 -12.29
CA LYS A 150 2.35 -1.35 -11.98
C LYS A 150 2.95 -0.54 -10.82
N LYS A 151 2.37 0.60 -10.46
CA LYS A 151 2.78 1.40 -9.29
C LYS A 151 2.14 0.93 -7.98
N MET A 152 1.21 -0.05 -8.02
CA MET A 152 0.55 -0.54 -6.81
C MET A 152 1.47 -1.43 -5.99
N ILE A 153 1.48 -1.20 -4.68
CA ILE A 153 2.02 -2.11 -3.68
C ILE A 153 0.90 -3.06 -3.27
N ILE A 154 1.05 -4.34 -3.61
CA ILE A 154 0.02 -5.36 -3.39
C ILE A 154 0.57 -6.41 -2.42
N SER A 155 0.03 -6.45 -1.21
CA SER A 155 0.44 -7.36 -0.15
C SER A 155 -0.77 -7.86 0.67
N ALA A 156 -0.56 -8.87 1.50
CA ALA A 156 -1.62 -9.36 2.41
C ALA A 156 -2.09 -8.31 3.42
N SER A 157 -1.25 -7.32 3.76
CA SER A 157 -1.59 -6.23 4.70
C SER A 157 -2.35 -5.07 4.05
N GLY A 158 -2.68 -5.17 2.77
CA GLY A 158 -3.41 -4.17 1.99
C GLY A 158 -2.77 -3.86 0.65
N TRP A 159 -3.56 -3.34 -0.27
CA TRP A 159 -3.16 -2.92 -1.62
C TRP A 159 -3.17 -1.41 -1.67
N ARG A 160 -2.07 -0.76 -2.04
CA ARG A 160 -1.90 0.69 -1.86
C ARG A 160 -1.21 1.34 -3.05
N LYS A 161 -1.57 2.60 -3.31
CA LYS A 161 -0.86 3.51 -4.21
C LYS A 161 -1.27 4.96 -3.92
N VAL A 162 -0.67 5.94 -4.60
CA VAL A 162 -1.20 7.31 -4.68
C VAL A 162 -2.40 7.29 -5.62
N PHE A 163 -3.61 7.52 -5.08
CA PHE A 163 -4.87 7.56 -5.84
C PHE A 163 -5.33 8.97 -6.18
N ALA A 164 -4.76 10.00 -5.55
CA ALA A 164 -5.05 11.39 -5.90
C ALA A 164 -4.75 11.65 -7.38
N ALA A 165 -5.69 12.25 -8.11
CA ALA A 165 -5.61 12.45 -9.57
C ALA A 165 -4.41 13.28 -10.03
N ASP A 166 -3.89 14.16 -9.16
CA ASP A 166 -2.68 14.96 -9.39
C ASP A 166 -1.36 14.21 -9.17
N GLY A 167 -1.44 12.99 -8.61
CA GLY A 167 -0.28 12.13 -8.36
C GLY A 167 0.60 12.57 -7.17
N ASP A 168 0.20 13.57 -6.41
CA ASP A 168 0.93 14.01 -5.21
C ASP A 168 0.54 13.14 -4.00
N GLU A 169 1.54 12.60 -3.32
CA GLU A 169 1.33 11.76 -2.13
C GLU A 169 0.71 12.50 -0.94
N ASN A 170 0.87 13.82 -0.87
CA ASN A 170 0.31 14.67 0.18
C ASN A 170 -0.99 15.37 -0.24
N SER A 171 -1.52 15.08 -1.42
CA SER A 171 -2.67 15.75 -1.99
C SER A 171 -3.94 15.54 -1.17
N MET A 172 -4.74 16.61 -1.06
CA MET A 172 -6.10 16.60 -0.53
C MET A 172 -7.16 16.54 -1.65
N ASN A 173 -6.75 16.24 -2.89
CA ASN A 173 -7.67 16.06 -4.01
C ASN A 173 -8.56 14.82 -3.80
N LYS A 174 -9.87 14.99 -4.01
CA LYS A 174 -10.89 13.95 -3.85
C LYS A 174 -11.11 13.12 -5.12
N GLU A 175 -10.62 13.61 -6.24
CA GLU A 175 -10.85 13.00 -7.56
C GLU A 175 -9.87 11.86 -7.83
N LEU A 176 -10.36 10.87 -8.57
CA LEU A 176 -9.57 9.79 -9.14
C LEU A 176 -9.29 10.10 -10.61
N SER A 177 -8.14 9.66 -11.10
CA SER A 177 -7.92 9.56 -12.54
C SER A 177 -8.88 8.52 -13.15
N GLU A 178 -9.13 8.62 -14.45
CA GLU A 178 -9.94 7.62 -15.17
C GLU A 178 -9.30 6.23 -15.06
N ALA A 179 -7.98 6.15 -15.20
CA ALA A 179 -7.21 4.93 -15.01
C ALA A 179 -7.39 4.31 -13.60
N ASP A 180 -7.35 5.15 -12.56
CA ASP A 180 -7.52 4.69 -11.18
C ASP A 180 -8.96 4.28 -10.86
N SER A 181 -9.94 4.86 -11.53
CA SER A 181 -11.33 4.41 -11.46
C SER A 181 -11.49 2.99 -12.03
N VAL A 182 -10.81 2.68 -13.14
CA VAL A 182 -10.76 1.31 -13.70
C VAL A 182 -10.08 0.34 -12.72
N ILE A 183 -8.98 0.74 -12.08
CA ILE A 183 -8.31 -0.07 -11.06
C ILE A 183 -9.25 -0.33 -9.86
N ALA A 184 -9.97 0.68 -9.37
CA ALA A 184 -10.93 0.52 -8.28
C ALA A 184 -12.06 -0.47 -8.66
N ALA A 185 -12.57 -0.40 -9.89
CA ALA A 185 -13.53 -1.39 -10.41
C ALA A 185 -12.91 -2.79 -10.47
N GLY A 186 -11.64 -2.92 -10.88
CA GLY A 186 -10.90 -4.19 -10.89
C GLY A 186 -10.75 -4.80 -9.50
N ILE A 187 -10.49 -3.97 -8.49
CA ILE A 187 -10.44 -4.38 -7.07
C ILE A 187 -11.78 -4.96 -6.64
N GLY A 188 -12.87 -4.21 -6.86
CA GLY A 188 -14.23 -4.67 -6.54
C GLY A 188 -14.62 -5.94 -7.29
N TYR A 189 -14.27 -6.02 -8.59
CA TYR A 189 -14.57 -7.17 -9.44
C TYR A 189 -13.91 -8.46 -8.95
N ILE A 190 -12.64 -8.44 -8.69
CA ILE A 190 -11.88 -9.63 -8.29
C ILE A 190 -12.27 -10.10 -6.90
N PHE A 191 -12.37 -9.18 -5.93
CA PHE A 191 -12.79 -9.55 -4.58
C PHE A 191 -14.20 -10.14 -4.60
N SER A 192 -15.16 -9.52 -5.29
CA SER A 192 -16.53 -10.00 -5.33
C SER A 192 -16.64 -11.38 -5.95
N LYS A 193 -15.96 -11.65 -7.07
CA LYS A 193 -15.93 -12.99 -7.68
C LYS A 193 -15.33 -14.04 -6.74
N TRP A 194 -14.26 -13.69 -6.05
CA TRP A 194 -13.63 -14.56 -5.08
C TRP A 194 -14.56 -14.82 -3.89
N ALA A 195 -15.13 -13.78 -3.28
CA ALA A 195 -16.04 -13.88 -2.15
C ALA A 195 -17.28 -14.74 -2.46
N LEU A 196 -17.92 -14.50 -3.60
CA LEU A 196 -19.03 -15.31 -4.08
C LEU A 196 -18.64 -16.78 -4.28
N SER A 197 -17.42 -17.07 -4.76
CA SER A 197 -16.92 -18.44 -4.90
C SER A 197 -16.70 -19.15 -3.57
N LYS A 198 -16.53 -18.37 -2.47
CA LYS A 198 -16.44 -18.87 -1.09
C LYS A 198 -17.80 -18.95 -0.38
N GLY A 199 -18.88 -18.59 -1.07
CA GLY A 199 -20.24 -18.62 -0.52
C GLY A 199 -20.69 -17.33 0.15
N CYS A 200 -19.86 -16.29 0.19
CA CYS A 200 -20.23 -15.00 0.75
C CYS A 200 -21.40 -14.37 -0.02
N ARG A 201 -22.30 -13.69 0.69
CA ARG A 201 -23.48 -13.02 0.15
C ARG A 201 -23.56 -11.56 0.53
N THR A 202 -23.18 -11.22 1.78
CA THR A 202 -23.29 -9.86 2.32
C THR A 202 -21.96 -9.44 2.92
N VAL A 203 -21.47 -8.26 2.52
CA VAL A 203 -20.24 -7.69 3.05
C VAL A 203 -20.46 -6.26 3.51
N ALA A 204 -19.77 -5.87 4.58
CA ALA A 204 -19.67 -4.48 4.99
C ALA A 204 -18.62 -3.76 4.14
N ILE A 205 -18.84 -2.50 3.81
CA ILE A 205 -17.83 -1.62 3.23
C ILE A 205 -17.71 -0.35 4.05
N ALA A 206 -16.48 0.06 4.34
CA ALA A 206 -16.18 1.33 4.99
C ALA A 206 -14.85 1.89 4.48
N ARG A 207 -14.57 3.13 4.88
CA ARG A 207 -13.33 3.83 4.56
C ARG A 207 -12.78 4.62 5.74
N ASP A 208 -11.51 4.95 5.66
CA ASP A 208 -10.94 6.00 6.51
C ASP A 208 -11.35 7.42 6.03
N ALA A 209 -10.78 8.43 6.63
CA ALA A 209 -11.15 9.82 6.35
C ALA A 209 -10.39 10.47 5.16
N ARG A 210 -9.66 9.70 4.37
CA ARG A 210 -8.86 10.19 3.24
C ARG A 210 -9.73 10.76 2.12
N PRO A 211 -9.23 11.79 1.40
CA PRO A 211 -10.00 12.51 0.38
C PRO A 211 -10.57 11.61 -0.72
N THR A 212 -9.77 10.70 -1.29
CA THR A 212 -10.18 9.82 -2.40
C THR A 212 -11.03 8.61 -1.95
N GLY A 213 -11.17 8.40 -0.63
CA GLY A 213 -11.82 7.21 -0.07
C GLY A 213 -13.27 7.03 -0.52
N GLU A 214 -14.04 8.12 -0.58
CA GLU A 214 -15.45 8.08 -1.02
C GLU A 214 -15.57 7.60 -2.46
N ALA A 215 -14.79 8.18 -3.37
CA ALA A 215 -14.83 7.81 -4.79
C ALA A 215 -14.46 6.32 -5.00
N ILE A 216 -13.43 5.83 -4.31
CA ILE A 216 -13.04 4.41 -4.38
C ILE A 216 -14.14 3.51 -3.80
N CYS A 217 -14.72 3.87 -2.62
CA CYS A 217 -15.80 3.11 -2.01
C CYS A 217 -17.01 2.96 -2.95
N GLN A 218 -17.45 4.05 -3.58
CA GLN A 218 -18.60 4.05 -4.47
C GLN A 218 -18.37 3.12 -5.66
N ILE A 219 -17.18 3.18 -6.30
CA ILE A 219 -16.84 2.31 -7.44
C ILE A 219 -16.79 0.84 -7.01
N VAL A 220 -16.11 0.53 -5.90
CA VAL A 220 -15.96 -0.84 -5.39
C VAL A 220 -17.32 -1.41 -5.00
N ALA A 221 -18.14 -0.64 -4.27
CA ALA A 221 -19.47 -1.06 -3.82
C ALA A 221 -20.42 -1.31 -5.01
N ALA A 222 -20.51 -0.37 -5.95
CA ALA A 222 -21.34 -0.52 -7.14
C ALA A 222 -20.93 -1.72 -7.99
N THR A 223 -19.62 -1.96 -8.13
CA THR A 223 -19.07 -3.14 -8.83
C THR A 223 -19.47 -4.43 -8.10
N ALA A 224 -19.36 -4.45 -6.78
CA ALA A 224 -19.72 -5.63 -5.98
C ALA A 224 -21.23 -5.94 -6.05
N GLN A 225 -22.08 -4.93 -5.97
CA GLN A 225 -23.53 -5.07 -6.11
C GLN A 225 -23.92 -5.58 -7.50
N GLN A 226 -23.32 -5.06 -8.57
CA GLN A 226 -23.57 -5.53 -9.94
C GLN A 226 -23.21 -7.00 -10.11
N LEU A 227 -22.25 -7.52 -9.34
CA LEU A 227 -21.85 -8.93 -9.34
C LEU A 227 -22.69 -9.81 -8.40
N GLY A 228 -23.63 -9.23 -7.63
CA GLY A 228 -24.57 -9.95 -6.79
C GLY A 228 -24.21 -10.04 -5.31
N LEU A 229 -23.23 -9.24 -4.81
CA LEU A 229 -23.01 -9.07 -3.38
C LEU A 229 -23.96 -8.00 -2.80
N SER A 230 -24.53 -8.29 -1.65
CA SER A 230 -25.23 -7.32 -0.82
C SER A 230 -24.21 -6.46 -0.05
N ILE A 231 -24.41 -5.14 -0.01
CA ILE A 231 -23.44 -4.21 0.60
C ILE A 231 -24.10 -3.45 1.76
N GLN A 232 -23.48 -3.50 2.93
CA GLN A 232 -23.74 -2.59 4.06
C GLN A 232 -22.68 -1.49 4.07
N TYR A 233 -23.02 -0.29 3.61
CA TYR A 233 -22.08 0.83 3.53
C TYR A 233 -22.13 1.68 4.81
N LEU A 234 -21.00 1.73 5.54
CA LEU A 234 -20.83 2.42 6.83
C LEU A 234 -20.25 3.85 6.71
N ALA A 235 -19.91 4.30 5.49
CA ALA A 235 -19.15 5.51 5.24
C ALA A 235 -17.79 5.52 5.96
N ILE A 236 -17.48 6.62 6.71
CA ILE A 236 -16.25 6.68 7.51
C ILE A 236 -16.43 5.84 8.77
N ALA A 237 -15.52 4.89 8.97
CA ALA A 237 -15.44 4.06 10.16
C ALA A 237 -13.97 3.73 10.46
N ALA A 238 -13.62 3.58 11.72
CA ALA A 238 -12.31 3.09 12.10
C ALA A 238 -12.14 1.60 11.71
N ALA A 239 -10.91 1.16 11.44
CA ALA A 239 -10.66 -0.25 11.11
C ALA A 239 -11.15 -1.21 12.21
N PRO A 240 -10.88 -0.99 13.51
CA PRO A 240 -11.42 -1.85 14.55
C PRO A 240 -12.97 -1.80 14.65
N GLU A 241 -13.61 -0.72 14.22
CA GLU A 241 -15.07 -0.59 14.20
C GLU A 241 -15.71 -1.55 13.18
N ILE A 242 -15.28 -1.50 11.90
CA ILE A 242 -15.83 -2.40 10.88
C ILE A 242 -15.52 -3.87 11.20
N MET A 243 -14.33 -4.15 11.71
CA MET A 243 -13.91 -5.51 12.07
C MET A 243 -14.74 -6.08 13.24
N ALA A 244 -14.98 -5.27 14.28
CA ALA A 244 -15.84 -5.65 15.38
C ALA A 244 -17.31 -5.81 14.94
N HIS A 245 -17.79 -4.93 14.04
CA HIS A 245 -19.13 -5.03 13.48
C HIS A 245 -19.32 -6.35 12.73
N VAL A 246 -18.43 -6.67 11.80
CA VAL A 246 -18.51 -7.92 11.01
C VAL A 246 -18.43 -9.15 11.93
N LYS A 247 -17.51 -9.15 12.88
CA LYS A 247 -17.34 -10.26 13.84
C LYS A 247 -18.61 -10.54 14.66
N ASN A 248 -19.37 -9.51 14.98
CA ASN A 248 -20.55 -9.62 15.86
C ASN A 248 -21.90 -9.58 15.13
N THR A 249 -21.88 -9.71 13.78
CA THR A 249 -23.07 -9.67 12.93
C THR A 249 -23.11 -10.92 12.04
N GLU A 250 -23.96 -11.89 12.37
CA GLU A 250 -24.03 -13.20 11.70
C GLU A 250 -24.36 -13.10 10.18
N GLU A 251 -25.06 -12.05 9.78
CA GLU A 251 -25.45 -11.82 8.38
C GLU A 251 -24.29 -11.28 7.52
N LEU A 252 -23.15 -10.95 8.11
CA LEU A 252 -21.99 -10.42 7.40
C LEU A 252 -20.93 -11.50 7.19
N ASP A 253 -20.66 -11.80 5.93
CA ASP A 253 -19.67 -12.81 5.52
C ASP A 253 -18.25 -12.24 5.44
N GLY A 254 -18.10 -10.91 5.44
CA GLY A 254 -16.80 -10.25 5.35
C GLY A 254 -16.90 -8.74 5.19
N PHE A 255 -15.76 -8.13 4.88
CA PHE A 255 -15.67 -6.70 4.70
C PHE A 255 -14.68 -6.27 3.60
N ILE A 256 -14.91 -5.06 3.09
CA ILE A 256 -13.97 -4.30 2.26
C ILE A 256 -13.70 -2.99 2.99
N TYR A 257 -12.44 -2.70 3.27
CA TYR A 257 -12.06 -1.48 3.97
C TYR A 257 -11.08 -0.66 3.14
N ILE A 258 -11.47 0.57 2.80
CA ILE A 258 -10.70 1.49 1.96
C ILE A 258 -9.83 2.36 2.84
N SER A 259 -8.53 2.10 2.82
CA SER A 259 -7.53 2.82 3.62
C SER A 259 -6.11 2.53 3.15
N ALA A 260 -5.22 3.50 3.32
CA ALA A 260 -3.78 3.31 3.25
C ALA A 260 -3.09 3.42 4.63
N SER A 261 -3.87 3.31 5.74
CA SER A 261 -3.39 3.38 7.12
C SER A 261 -2.61 4.70 7.39
N HIS A 262 -1.34 4.62 7.76
CA HIS A 262 -0.48 5.76 8.12
C HIS A 262 0.24 6.44 6.95
N ASN A 263 0.03 6.00 5.70
CA ASN A 263 0.63 6.65 4.53
C ASN A 263 0.12 8.11 4.37
N PRO A 264 0.83 8.99 3.64
CA PRO A 264 0.38 10.36 3.36
C PRO A 264 -1.02 10.44 2.73
N ALA A 265 -1.66 11.62 2.78
CA ALA A 265 -3.08 11.82 2.47
C ALA A 265 -3.51 11.42 1.05
N GLY A 266 -2.66 11.66 0.04
CA GLY A 266 -2.93 11.30 -1.36
C GLY A 266 -2.86 9.81 -1.67
N HIS A 267 -2.29 9.01 -0.75
CA HIS A 267 -2.36 7.55 -0.84
C HIS A 267 -3.74 7.05 -0.46
N ASN A 268 -4.15 5.95 -1.07
CA ASN A 268 -5.28 5.14 -0.61
C ASN A 268 -5.03 3.66 -0.93
N GLY A 269 -5.93 2.81 -0.49
CA GLY A 269 -5.78 1.37 -0.69
C GLY A 269 -7.00 0.60 -0.25
N VAL A 270 -6.86 -0.73 -0.18
CA VAL A 270 -7.92 -1.62 0.24
C VAL A 270 -7.39 -2.76 1.10
N LYS A 271 -8.14 -3.09 2.14
CA LYS A 271 -7.99 -4.30 2.96
C LYS A 271 -9.28 -5.12 2.82
N PHE A 272 -9.18 -6.43 2.81
CA PHE A 272 -10.32 -7.35 2.79
C PHE A 272 -10.33 -8.21 4.03
N GLY A 273 -11.49 -8.64 4.46
CA GLY A 273 -11.63 -9.54 5.59
C GLY A 273 -12.83 -10.48 5.48
N LEU A 274 -12.89 -11.43 6.39
CA LEU A 274 -13.91 -12.46 6.49
C LEU A 274 -14.86 -12.19 7.66
N GLY A 275 -15.90 -13.03 7.79
CA GLY A 275 -16.94 -12.94 8.81
C GLY A 275 -16.45 -13.06 10.25
N ASP A 276 -15.24 -13.58 10.49
CA ASP A 276 -14.61 -13.57 11.81
C ASP A 276 -14.02 -12.21 12.22
N GLY A 277 -14.13 -11.21 11.36
CA GLY A 277 -13.61 -9.85 11.56
C GLY A 277 -12.10 -9.72 11.37
N SER A 278 -11.41 -10.74 10.89
CA SER A 278 -9.98 -10.67 10.59
C SER A 278 -9.70 -10.23 9.16
N VAL A 279 -8.55 -9.58 8.94
CA VAL A 279 -8.05 -9.31 7.58
C VAL A 279 -7.66 -10.62 6.92
N LEU A 280 -7.91 -10.74 5.60
CA LEU A 280 -7.50 -11.90 4.82
C LEU A 280 -6.02 -12.19 5.00
N GLY A 281 -5.71 -13.42 5.36
CA GLY A 281 -4.33 -13.90 5.54
C GLY A 281 -4.07 -15.22 4.82
N GLY A 282 -2.81 -15.69 4.88
CA GLY A 282 -2.43 -17.00 4.38
C GLY A 282 -2.77 -17.24 2.91
N SER A 283 -3.37 -18.41 2.64
CA SER A 283 -3.72 -18.85 1.29
C SER A 283 -4.81 -18.00 0.63
N ASP A 284 -5.77 -17.49 1.40
CA ASP A 284 -6.87 -16.69 0.86
C ASP A 284 -6.37 -15.34 0.35
N ALA A 285 -5.52 -14.65 1.12
CA ALA A 285 -4.87 -13.43 0.65
C ALA A 285 -4.01 -13.68 -0.60
N ALA A 286 -3.25 -14.78 -0.61
CA ALA A 286 -2.41 -15.14 -1.75
C ALA A 286 -3.25 -15.41 -3.02
N ASP A 287 -4.39 -16.10 -2.89
CA ASP A 287 -5.29 -16.40 -4.00
C ASP A 287 -5.91 -15.12 -4.60
N VAL A 288 -6.46 -14.22 -3.75
CA VAL A 288 -7.03 -12.95 -4.22
C VAL A 288 -5.97 -12.08 -4.91
N ILE A 289 -4.76 -12.00 -4.34
CA ILE A 289 -3.63 -11.26 -4.94
C ILE A 289 -3.25 -11.85 -6.31
N ALA A 290 -3.12 -13.16 -6.40
CA ALA A 290 -2.76 -13.83 -7.65
C ALA A 290 -3.81 -13.58 -8.75
N ARG A 291 -5.10 -13.71 -8.41
CA ARG A 291 -6.22 -13.42 -9.34
C ARG A 291 -6.22 -11.97 -9.80
N PHE A 292 -6.04 -11.02 -8.88
CA PHE A 292 -6.01 -9.60 -9.23
C PHE A 292 -4.83 -9.27 -10.16
N LYS A 293 -3.63 -9.74 -9.83
CA LYS A 293 -2.45 -9.53 -10.68
C LYS A 293 -2.63 -10.13 -12.08
N ALA A 294 -3.04 -11.39 -12.16
CA ALA A 294 -3.27 -12.04 -13.44
C ALA A 294 -4.34 -11.35 -14.28
N PHE A 295 -5.41 -10.86 -13.64
CA PHE A 295 -6.47 -10.13 -14.32
C PHE A 295 -5.99 -8.76 -14.84
N MET A 296 -5.28 -7.99 -14.02
CA MET A 296 -4.81 -6.64 -14.37
C MET A 296 -3.59 -6.65 -15.31
N GLU A 297 -2.87 -7.74 -15.43
CA GLU A 297 -1.79 -7.87 -16.43
C GLU A 297 -2.32 -8.04 -17.86
N ASN A 298 -3.57 -8.48 -18.02
CA ASN A 298 -4.20 -8.62 -19.33
C ASN A 298 -5.08 -7.41 -19.66
N LYS A 299 -4.56 -6.50 -20.49
CA LYS A 299 -5.26 -5.26 -20.89
C LYS A 299 -6.64 -5.49 -21.52
N SER A 300 -6.89 -6.67 -22.16
CA SER A 300 -8.20 -6.98 -22.73
C SER A 300 -9.31 -7.03 -21.67
N ASN A 301 -8.99 -7.28 -20.41
CA ASN A 301 -9.94 -7.30 -19.32
C ASN A 301 -10.43 -5.89 -18.92
N TYR A 302 -9.71 -4.85 -19.29
CA TYR A 302 -10.06 -3.47 -18.92
C TYR A 302 -11.37 -3.01 -19.58
N GLN A 303 -11.68 -3.53 -20.78
CA GLN A 303 -12.96 -3.26 -21.43
C GLN A 303 -14.16 -3.68 -20.57
N THR A 304 -14.06 -4.83 -19.90
CA THR A 304 -15.08 -5.28 -18.94
C THR A 304 -15.23 -4.31 -17.77
N LEU A 305 -14.11 -3.80 -17.23
CA LEU A 305 -14.15 -2.85 -16.12
C LEU A 305 -14.75 -1.50 -16.55
N VAL A 306 -14.40 -1.02 -17.74
CA VAL A 306 -14.97 0.21 -18.31
C VAL A 306 -16.49 0.05 -18.53
N GLN A 307 -16.94 -1.11 -18.99
CA GLN A 307 -18.38 -1.39 -19.12
C GLN A 307 -19.09 -1.36 -17.76
N ILE A 308 -18.48 -1.95 -16.72
CA ILE A 308 -18.99 -1.91 -15.35
C ILE A 308 -19.12 -0.46 -14.85
N LEU A 309 -18.08 0.35 -15.05
CA LEU A 309 -18.10 1.77 -14.68
C LEU A 309 -19.19 2.55 -15.41
N ASN A 310 -19.35 2.33 -16.70
CA ASN A 310 -20.38 2.98 -17.51
C ASN A 310 -21.81 2.58 -17.09
N ASN A 311 -22.03 1.31 -16.75
CA ASN A 311 -23.31 0.83 -16.25
C ASN A 311 -23.67 1.42 -14.88
N ASN A 312 -22.67 1.72 -14.07
CA ASN A 312 -22.83 2.31 -12.74
C ASN A 312 -22.76 3.85 -12.73
N LYS A 313 -22.64 4.48 -13.89
CA LYS A 313 -22.54 5.93 -14.01
C LYS A 313 -23.80 6.63 -13.47
N GLY A 314 -23.60 7.50 -12.47
CA GLY A 314 -24.71 8.18 -11.78
C GLY A 314 -25.37 7.34 -10.67
N THR A 315 -24.94 6.10 -10.45
CA THR A 315 -25.37 5.31 -9.29
C THR A 315 -24.52 5.71 -8.08
N SER A 316 -25.17 6.05 -6.98
CA SER A 316 -24.51 6.31 -5.69
C SER A 316 -25.14 5.40 -4.65
N LEU A 317 -24.31 4.71 -3.89
CA LEU A 317 -24.75 3.96 -2.72
C LEU A 317 -24.74 4.91 -1.52
N PRO A 318 -25.91 5.31 -0.99
CA PRO A 318 -25.94 6.18 0.18
C PRO A 318 -25.40 5.44 1.41
N ALA A 319 -24.66 6.14 2.22
CA ALA A 319 -24.30 5.65 3.55
C ALA A 319 -25.58 5.41 4.36
N SER A 320 -25.61 4.30 5.07
CA SER A 320 -26.75 3.96 5.90
C SER A 320 -26.49 4.32 7.35
N GLU A 321 -27.18 5.35 7.86
CA GLU A 321 -27.13 5.71 9.28
C GLU A 321 -27.53 4.51 10.17
N PHE A 322 -28.45 3.68 9.72
CA PHE A 322 -28.86 2.49 10.43
C PHE A 322 -27.72 1.48 10.58
N TYR A 323 -26.98 1.17 9.49
CA TYR A 323 -25.83 0.26 9.58
C TYR A 323 -24.67 0.87 10.36
N LYS A 324 -24.44 2.18 10.22
CA LYS A 324 -23.43 2.90 11.01
C LYS A 324 -23.74 2.84 12.50
N ALA A 325 -24.98 3.11 12.90
CA ALA A 325 -25.40 3.03 14.30
C ALA A 325 -25.22 1.62 14.88
N LYS A 326 -25.60 0.58 14.13
CA LYS A 326 -25.35 -0.82 14.53
C LYS A 326 -23.87 -1.13 14.67
N ALA A 327 -23.02 -0.63 13.77
CA ALA A 327 -21.58 -0.82 13.84
C ALA A 327 -20.98 -0.16 15.08
N LEU A 328 -21.38 1.06 15.41
CA LEU A 328 -20.96 1.77 16.62
C LEU A 328 -21.40 1.03 17.89
N GLU A 329 -22.65 0.56 17.95
CA GLU A 329 -23.16 -0.23 19.09
C GLU A 329 -22.38 -1.53 19.27
N ALA A 330 -22.21 -2.29 18.19
CA ALA A 330 -21.47 -3.55 18.21
C ALA A 330 -20.01 -3.33 18.65
N TYR A 331 -19.38 -2.27 18.16
CA TYR A 331 -17.99 -1.95 18.49
C TYR A 331 -17.84 -1.46 19.93
N LEU A 332 -18.75 -0.61 20.43
CA LEU A 332 -18.73 -0.17 21.82
C LEU A 332 -18.87 -1.36 22.79
N LYS A 333 -19.86 -2.23 22.55
CA LYS A 333 -20.08 -3.44 23.35
C LYS A 333 -18.85 -4.37 23.31
N PHE A 334 -18.30 -4.58 22.11
CA PHE A 334 -17.10 -5.42 21.92
C PHE A 334 -15.87 -4.86 22.65
N ASN A 335 -15.66 -3.53 22.57
CA ASN A 335 -14.54 -2.86 23.20
C ASN A 335 -14.63 -2.89 24.72
N LEU A 336 -15.83 -2.63 25.30
CA LEU A 336 -16.06 -2.73 26.73
C LEU A 336 -15.84 -4.16 27.23
N ALA A 337 -16.34 -5.18 26.53
CA ALA A 337 -16.12 -6.59 26.86
C ALA A 337 -14.65 -7.03 26.73
N THR A 338 -13.89 -6.38 25.81
CA THR A 338 -12.46 -6.61 25.70
C THR A 338 -11.69 -5.97 26.87
N ALA A 339 -12.08 -4.76 27.27
CA ALA A 339 -11.41 -4.00 28.34
C ALA A 339 -11.72 -4.52 29.75
N PHE A 340 -12.92 -5.08 29.98
CA PHE A 340 -13.39 -5.52 31.30
C PHE A 340 -13.91 -6.95 31.22
N ALA A 341 -13.40 -7.80 32.13
CA ALA A 341 -13.77 -9.22 32.14
C ALA A 341 -15.17 -9.43 32.71
N THR A 342 -15.67 -8.55 33.56
CA THR A 342 -16.98 -8.63 34.21
C THR A 342 -17.63 -7.25 34.40
N ASP A 343 -18.97 -7.24 34.50
CA ASP A 343 -19.72 -6.00 34.77
C ASP A 343 -19.30 -5.40 36.14
N ALA A 344 -18.94 -6.23 37.12
CA ALA A 344 -18.47 -5.75 38.42
C ALA A 344 -17.14 -4.99 38.31
N GLU A 345 -16.22 -5.46 37.46
CA GLU A 345 -14.97 -4.75 37.17
C GLU A 345 -15.23 -3.41 36.47
N LEU A 346 -16.13 -3.40 35.50
CA LEU A 346 -16.55 -2.16 34.80
C LEU A 346 -17.17 -1.16 35.80
N GLU A 347 -18.10 -1.59 36.65
CA GLU A 347 -18.74 -0.71 37.63
C GLU A 347 -17.77 -0.24 38.73
N ALA A 348 -16.81 -1.06 39.14
CA ALA A 348 -15.75 -0.64 40.06
C ALA A 348 -14.85 0.44 39.39
N PHE A 349 -14.49 0.23 38.14
CA PHE A 349 -13.68 1.21 37.36
C PHE A 349 -14.41 2.53 37.15
N LYS A 350 -15.71 2.52 36.86
CA LYS A 350 -16.52 3.75 36.73
C LYS A 350 -16.45 4.62 37.99
N LYS A 351 -16.40 3.99 39.18
CA LYS A 351 -16.33 4.68 40.47
C LYS A 351 -14.92 5.09 40.88
N ALA A 352 -13.89 4.49 40.29
CA ALA A 352 -12.50 4.77 40.64
C ALA A 352 -12.10 6.18 40.18
N GLU A 353 -11.17 6.80 40.89
CA GLU A 353 -10.49 7.99 40.43
C GLU A 353 -9.62 7.66 39.21
N LYS A 354 -9.67 8.49 38.18
CA LYS A 354 -8.97 8.27 36.94
C LYS A 354 -8.59 9.59 36.25
N PRO A 355 -7.51 9.57 35.42
CA PRO A 355 -7.10 10.75 34.70
C PRO A 355 -8.15 11.18 33.67
N ALA A 356 -8.10 12.47 33.32
CA ALA A 356 -8.77 13.01 32.15
C ALA A 356 -7.86 12.87 30.93
N VAL A 357 -8.45 12.68 29.76
CA VAL A 357 -7.77 12.31 28.52
C VAL A 357 -7.81 13.44 27.48
N VAL A 358 -6.68 13.73 26.86
CA VAL A 358 -6.63 14.49 25.60
C VAL A 358 -6.58 13.52 24.43
N ALA A 359 -7.40 13.74 23.40
CA ALA A 359 -7.30 13.00 22.16
C ALA A 359 -7.10 13.95 20.98
N ASP A 360 -5.98 13.78 20.28
CA ASP A 360 -5.74 14.48 19.02
C ASP A 360 -6.13 13.56 17.87
N MET A 361 -7.32 13.80 17.31
CA MET A 361 -7.91 12.91 16.30
C MET A 361 -7.30 13.09 14.92
N ASN A 362 -6.58 14.17 14.68
CA ASN A 362 -5.93 14.50 13.39
C ASN A 362 -6.81 14.24 12.16
N GLY A 363 -8.12 14.53 12.25
CA GLY A 363 -9.08 14.34 11.18
C GLY A 363 -9.30 12.87 10.77
N SER A 364 -8.91 11.91 11.60
CA SER A 364 -8.97 10.48 11.32
C SER A 364 -10.40 9.92 11.32
N ALA A 365 -10.53 8.65 10.94
CA ALA A 365 -11.82 7.93 11.02
C ALA A 365 -12.38 7.87 12.45
N ARG A 366 -11.54 8.00 13.47
CA ARG A 366 -11.97 7.98 14.87
C ARG A 366 -12.77 9.21 15.29
N CYS A 367 -12.74 10.31 14.54
CA CYS A 367 -13.62 11.46 14.76
C CYS A 367 -15.11 11.06 14.77
N LEU A 368 -15.47 10.04 13.99
CA LEU A 368 -16.84 9.53 13.81
C LEU A 368 -17.03 8.11 14.40
N SER A 369 -16.14 7.68 15.28
CA SER A 369 -16.20 6.37 15.93
C SER A 369 -16.71 6.49 17.38
N ILE A 370 -16.46 5.47 18.19
CA ILE A 370 -17.03 5.31 19.55
C ILE A 370 -16.29 6.11 20.63
N ASP A 371 -15.20 6.78 20.33
CA ASP A 371 -14.26 7.32 21.32
C ASP A 371 -14.95 8.17 22.40
N ARG A 372 -15.84 9.10 22.02
CA ARG A 372 -16.64 9.88 22.95
C ARG A 372 -17.56 9.00 23.79
N GLN A 373 -18.33 8.13 23.13
CA GLN A 373 -19.28 7.23 23.81
C GLN A 373 -18.57 6.29 24.78
N PHE A 374 -17.37 5.84 24.42
CA PHE A 374 -16.55 4.96 25.23
C PHE A 374 -16.09 5.67 26.50
N PHE A 375 -15.56 6.90 26.41
CA PHE A 375 -15.14 7.69 27.57
C PHE A 375 -16.33 8.10 28.43
N ASP A 376 -17.45 8.52 27.84
CA ASP A 376 -18.70 8.84 28.56
C ASP A 376 -19.19 7.63 29.36
N THR A 377 -19.21 6.43 28.73
CA THR A 377 -19.61 5.18 29.40
C THR A 377 -18.73 4.84 30.60
N LEU A 378 -17.43 5.16 30.51
CA LEU A 378 -16.45 4.89 31.56
C LEU A 378 -16.36 6.03 32.61
N GLY A 379 -17.05 7.15 32.40
CA GLY A 379 -16.96 8.32 33.27
C GLY A 379 -15.57 8.98 33.22
N ILE A 380 -14.89 8.94 32.08
CA ILE A 380 -13.61 9.59 31.85
C ILE A 380 -13.86 10.98 31.24
N GLU A 381 -13.35 12.02 31.87
CA GLU A 381 -13.34 13.37 31.31
C GLU A 381 -12.36 13.46 30.14
N TYR A 382 -12.74 14.12 29.03
CA TYR A 382 -11.90 14.20 27.85
C TYR A 382 -11.95 15.57 27.17
N SER A 383 -10.90 15.83 26.37
CA SER A 383 -10.83 16.97 25.45
C SER A 383 -10.29 16.51 24.11
N PHE A 384 -11.07 16.71 23.03
CA PHE A 384 -10.66 16.35 21.67
C PHE A 384 -10.19 17.58 20.91
N ILE A 385 -9.14 17.43 20.12
CA ILE A 385 -8.64 18.40 19.17
C ILE A 385 -8.52 17.78 17.77
N ASN A 386 -8.52 18.62 16.74
CA ASN A 386 -8.42 18.19 15.33
C ASN A 386 -9.45 17.09 14.99
N ASP A 387 -10.68 17.25 15.48
CA ASP A 387 -11.72 16.22 15.50
C ASP A 387 -12.78 16.33 14.39
N THR A 388 -12.45 17.04 13.30
CA THR A 388 -13.25 17.07 12.07
C THR A 388 -12.70 16.04 11.08
N ALA A 389 -13.48 15.01 10.78
CA ALA A 389 -13.04 13.92 9.89
C ALA A 389 -12.62 14.43 8.50
N GLY A 390 -11.43 14.08 8.07
CA GLY A 390 -10.84 14.50 6.80
C GLY A 390 -10.02 15.80 6.86
N GLU A 391 -10.05 16.55 7.96
CA GLU A 391 -9.21 17.73 8.17
C GLU A 391 -7.88 17.32 8.82
N ILE A 392 -6.94 16.81 8.00
CA ILE A 392 -5.63 16.33 8.45
C ILE A 392 -4.75 17.55 8.76
N THR A 393 -4.41 17.74 10.04
CA THR A 393 -3.65 18.90 10.52
C THR A 393 -2.13 18.67 10.53
N HIS A 394 -1.69 17.45 10.78
CA HIS A 394 -0.28 17.07 10.85
C HIS A 394 -0.02 15.69 10.24
N GLY A 395 1.22 15.20 10.25
CA GLY A 395 1.57 13.88 9.72
C GLY A 395 0.73 12.76 10.33
N ILE A 396 0.29 11.82 9.51
CA ILE A 396 -0.66 10.76 9.89
C ILE A 396 -0.03 9.72 10.82
N LEU A 397 1.28 9.48 10.68
CA LEU A 397 1.99 8.54 11.55
C LEU A 397 1.99 9.05 13.00
N PRO A 398 1.40 8.35 13.99
CA PRO A 398 1.31 8.82 15.37
C PRO A 398 2.63 8.59 16.14
N GLU A 399 3.72 9.18 15.67
CA GLU A 399 5.06 9.05 16.24
C GLU A 399 5.81 10.39 16.20
N GLY A 400 6.81 10.53 17.06
CA GLY A 400 7.72 11.66 17.09
C GLY A 400 7.02 13.02 17.19
N ARG A 401 7.35 13.98 16.33
CA ARG A 401 6.82 15.34 16.34
C ARG A 401 5.31 15.45 16.12
N ASN A 402 4.69 14.44 15.54
CA ASN A 402 3.24 14.43 15.30
C ASN A 402 2.43 14.35 16.62
N LEU A 403 3.06 13.96 17.71
CA LEU A 403 2.44 13.93 19.05
C LEU A 403 2.50 15.28 19.76
N ASN A 404 3.22 16.28 19.25
CA ASN A 404 3.41 17.57 19.89
C ASN A 404 2.13 18.39 20.02
N TYR A 405 1.14 18.21 19.13
CA TYR A 405 -0.16 18.88 19.24
C TYR A 405 -0.93 18.42 20.48
N ALA A 406 -1.02 17.10 20.66
CA ALA A 406 -1.61 16.53 21.88
C ALA A 406 -0.83 16.94 23.13
N ALA A 407 0.52 16.92 23.08
CA ALA A 407 1.38 17.31 24.19
C ALA A 407 1.14 18.75 24.64
N GLY A 408 1.18 19.70 23.72
CA GLY A 408 0.96 21.11 24.05
C GLY A 408 -0.46 21.39 24.58
N HIS A 409 -1.46 20.67 24.05
CA HIS A 409 -2.84 20.80 24.53
C HIS A 409 -3.01 20.19 25.93
N LEU A 410 -2.40 19.04 26.18
CA LEU A 410 -2.40 18.35 27.46
C LEU A 410 -1.75 19.21 28.56
N GLU A 411 -0.55 19.77 28.32
CA GLU A 411 0.13 20.69 29.23
C GLU A 411 -0.75 21.91 29.58
N LYS A 412 -1.37 22.51 28.55
CA LYS A 412 -2.27 23.68 28.73
C LYS A 412 -3.49 23.32 29.56
N LEU A 413 -4.14 22.20 29.35
CA LEU A 413 -5.32 21.77 30.13
C LEU A 413 -4.93 21.42 31.56
N HIS A 414 -3.79 20.76 31.77
CA HIS A 414 -3.29 20.41 33.09
C HIS A 414 -3.09 21.63 34.00
N THR A 415 -2.76 22.80 33.45
CA THR A 415 -2.68 24.03 34.29
C THR A 415 -4.02 24.41 34.93
N LYS A 416 -5.15 24.06 34.27
CA LYS A 416 -6.51 24.39 34.69
C LYS A 416 -7.17 23.24 35.46
N ASN A 417 -6.92 22.00 35.06
CA ASN A 417 -7.46 20.80 35.65
C ASN A 417 -6.38 19.73 35.72
N LYS A 418 -5.89 19.46 36.93
CA LYS A 418 -4.78 18.53 37.20
C LYS A 418 -5.07 17.09 36.85
N ARG A 419 -6.31 16.74 36.54
CA ARG A 419 -6.68 15.39 36.07
C ARG A 419 -6.23 15.11 34.65
N PHE A 420 -6.02 16.11 33.78
CA PHE A 420 -5.48 15.90 32.43
C PHE A 420 -4.00 15.56 32.52
N THR A 421 -3.67 14.28 32.43
CA THR A 421 -2.28 13.76 32.55
C THR A 421 -1.91 12.76 31.46
N ILE A 422 -2.85 12.36 30.62
CA ILE A 422 -2.64 11.40 29.54
C ILE A 422 -3.37 11.88 28.26
N GLY A 423 -2.76 11.64 27.13
CA GLY A 423 -3.37 11.83 25.82
C GLY A 423 -3.01 10.69 24.85
N TYR A 424 -3.72 10.63 23.74
CA TYR A 424 -3.39 9.73 22.64
C TYR A 424 -3.64 10.36 21.27
N VAL A 425 -2.93 9.84 20.28
CA VAL A 425 -3.03 10.27 18.89
C VAL A 425 -3.17 9.02 18.02
N PRO A 426 -4.29 8.81 17.31
CA PRO A 426 -4.48 7.71 16.38
C PRO A 426 -3.88 8.02 14.99
N ASP A 427 -3.67 6.98 14.17
CA ASP A 427 -3.49 7.15 12.73
C ASP A 427 -4.83 7.29 12.00
N ASN A 428 -4.80 7.41 10.67
CA ASN A 428 -6.00 7.81 9.92
C ASN A 428 -7.10 6.75 9.87
N ASP A 429 -6.77 5.45 9.84
CA ASP A 429 -7.76 4.37 9.96
C ASP A 429 -8.01 3.92 11.41
N GLY A 430 -7.29 4.52 12.36
CA GLY A 430 -7.54 4.41 13.78
C GLY A 430 -7.23 3.05 14.38
N ASP A 431 -6.37 2.25 13.74
CA ASP A 431 -5.89 0.99 14.28
C ASP A 431 -4.60 1.16 15.10
N ARG A 432 -3.81 2.22 14.86
CA ARG A 432 -2.62 2.59 15.61
C ARG A 432 -2.89 3.78 16.49
N GLY A 433 -2.11 3.89 17.56
CA GLY A 433 -2.12 5.07 18.40
C GLY A 433 -0.96 5.03 19.39
N ASN A 434 -0.39 6.20 19.65
CA ASN A 434 0.61 6.39 20.68
C ASN A 434 0.15 7.37 21.74
N LEU A 435 0.83 7.36 22.89
CA LEU A 435 0.46 8.09 24.08
C LEU A 435 1.33 9.32 24.28
N VAL A 436 0.74 10.30 24.92
CA VAL A 436 1.43 11.44 25.55
C VAL A 436 1.08 11.42 27.03
N LEU A 437 2.06 11.48 27.88
CA LEU A 437 1.91 11.47 29.34
C LEU A 437 2.43 12.80 29.91
N LEU A 438 2.13 13.12 31.15
CA LEU A 438 2.79 14.22 31.84
C LEU A 438 3.68 13.69 32.98
N ASP A 439 4.84 14.30 33.12
CA ASP A 439 5.70 14.11 34.29
C ASP A 439 5.12 14.80 35.54
N LYS A 440 5.75 14.62 36.69
CA LYS A 440 5.36 15.26 37.97
C LYS A 440 5.37 16.77 37.94
N ASN A 441 6.07 17.38 36.98
CA ASN A 441 6.14 18.84 36.83
C ASN A 441 5.07 19.37 35.87
N GLY A 442 4.23 18.47 35.28
CA GLY A 442 3.21 18.80 34.30
C GLY A 442 3.76 19.05 32.90
N LYS A 443 4.97 18.50 32.59
CA LYS A 443 5.59 18.56 31.28
C LYS A 443 5.33 17.29 30.51
N ALA A 444 5.15 17.44 29.19
CA ALA A 444 4.87 16.31 28.31
C ALA A 444 6.05 15.33 28.26
N LEU A 445 5.74 14.09 28.48
CA LEU A 445 6.58 12.91 28.32
C LEU A 445 6.00 12.08 27.18
N ILE A 446 6.74 11.92 26.11
CA ILE A 446 6.31 11.17 24.92
C ILE A 446 7.10 9.85 24.90
N PRO A 447 6.53 8.73 25.42
CA PRO A 447 7.18 7.44 25.37
C PRO A 447 7.21 6.94 23.91
N ASP A 448 8.30 6.24 23.56
CA ASP A 448 8.37 5.54 22.28
C ASP A 448 7.35 4.38 22.20
N ALA A 449 7.08 3.91 20.97
CA ALA A 449 6.08 2.88 20.75
C ALA A 449 6.38 1.56 21.51
N GLN A 450 7.65 1.16 21.65
CA GLN A 450 8.06 -0.02 22.40
C GLN A 450 7.77 0.12 23.91
N THR A 451 7.93 1.32 24.45
CA THR A 451 7.61 1.64 25.84
C THR A 451 6.09 1.61 26.07
N VAL A 452 5.29 2.19 25.18
CA VAL A 452 3.81 2.10 25.25
C VAL A 452 3.35 0.64 25.19
N PHE A 453 3.92 -0.15 24.28
CA PHE A 453 3.61 -1.57 24.16
C PHE A 453 3.99 -2.36 25.43
N ALA A 454 5.12 -2.05 26.04
CA ALA A 454 5.58 -2.66 27.28
C ALA A 454 4.68 -2.30 28.48
N LEU A 455 4.23 -1.05 28.59
CA LEU A 455 3.25 -0.63 29.59
C LEU A 455 1.93 -1.39 29.45
N ALA A 456 1.40 -1.48 28.23
CA ALA A 456 0.18 -2.22 27.96
C ALA A 456 0.32 -3.73 28.25
N CYS A 457 1.49 -4.32 27.90
CA CYS A 457 1.80 -5.71 28.21
C CYS A 457 1.82 -5.96 29.73
N THR A 458 2.50 -5.09 30.48
CA THR A 458 2.57 -5.16 31.95
C THR A 458 1.18 -5.04 32.56
N ALA A 459 0.36 -4.11 32.06
CA ALA A 459 -1.02 -3.91 32.52
C ALA A 459 -1.87 -5.16 32.30
N GLU A 460 -1.92 -5.68 31.06
CA GLU A 460 -2.74 -6.86 30.72
C GLU A 460 -2.30 -8.11 31.46
N LEU A 461 -1.01 -8.37 31.61
CA LEU A 461 -0.52 -9.51 32.37
C LEU A 461 -0.81 -9.36 33.88
N THR A 462 -0.77 -8.13 34.43
CA THR A 462 -1.19 -7.85 35.80
C THR A 462 -2.68 -8.17 36.01
N PHE A 463 -3.56 -7.79 35.08
CA PHE A 463 -4.98 -8.11 35.15
C PHE A 463 -5.24 -9.61 35.05
N MET A 464 -4.57 -10.30 34.15
CA MET A 464 -4.65 -11.74 33.98
C MET A 464 -4.19 -12.46 35.26
N GLN A 465 -3.12 -12.01 35.91
CA GLN A 465 -2.62 -12.57 37.14
C GLN A 465 -3.63 -12.39 38.30
N ARG A 466 -4.18 -11.17 38.43
CA ARG A 466 -5.18 -10.87 39.47
C ARG A 466 -6.49 -11.63 39.31
N SER A 467 -6.89 -11.90 38.09
CA SER A 467 -8.10 -12.68 37.77
C SER A 467 -7.85 -14.20 37.69
N GLY A 468 -6.64 -14.67 38.03
CA GLY A 468 -6.30 -16.10 38.01
C GLY A 468 -6.26 -16.71 36.60
N GLN A 469 -6.10 -15.91 35.57
CA GLN A 469 -6.08 -16.35 34.15
C GLN A 469 -4.69 -16.78 33.68
N ILE A 470 -3.64 -16.56 34.47
CA ILE A 470 -2.29 -17.00 34.10
C ILE A 470 -2.10 -18.45 34.54
N ALA A 471 -1.89 -19.33 33.56
CA ALA A 471 -1.45 -20.70 33.77
C ALA A 471 0.03 -20.79 33.36
N PRO A 472 0.97 -21.05 34.31
CA PRO A 472 2.40 -21.14 34.01
C PRO A 472 2.69 -22.14 32.89
N GLY A 473 3.51 -21.73 31.90
CA GLY A 473 3.84 -22.54 30.72
C GLY A 473 2.70 -22.75 29.70
N ARG A 474 1.49 -22.22 29.98
CA ARG A 474 0.31 -22.29 29.09
C ARG A 474 -0.28 -20.92 28.76
N THR A 475 0.26 -19.87 29.34
CA THR A 475 -0.06 -18.49 28.96
C THR A 475 1.09 -17.94 28.10
N ALA A 476 0.74 -17.28 27.01
CA ALA A 476 1.73 -16.75 26.07
C ALA A 476 1.38 -15.34 25.61
N VAL A 477 2.42 -14.61 25.23
CA VAL A 477 2.38 -13.35 24.46
C VAL A 477 2.90 -13.62 23.05
N ALA A 478 2.23 -13.11 22.04
CA ALA A 478 2.66 -13.23 20.64
C ALA A 478 3.08 -11.87 20.08
N VAL A 479 4.34 -11.76 19.63
CA VAL A 479 4.88 -10.50 19.09
C VAL A 479 5.60 -10.72 17.76
N ASN A 480 5.92 -9.61 17.05
CA ASN A 480 6.76 -9.72 15.88
C ASN A 480 8.27 -9.83 16.25
N CYS A 481 9.08 -10.22 15.28
CA CYS A 481 10.51 -10.45 15.47
C CYS A 481 11.28 -9.23 15.99
N PRO A 482 11.10 -7.97 15.49
CA PRO A 482 11.81 -6.80 15.96
C PRO A 482 11.25 -6.14 17.23
N THR A 483 10.18 -6.67 17.85
CA THR A 483 9.74 -6.21 19.16
C THR A 483 10.87 -6.40 20.19
N SER A 484 11.08 -5.41 21.06
CA SER A 484 12.13 -5.41 22.10
C SER A 484 12.09 -6.67 22.99
N LEU A 485 13.26 -7.16 23.40
CA LEU A 485 13.41 -8.22 24.40
C LEU A 485 12.90 -7.81 25.80
N ARG A 486 12.57 -6.55 25.98
CA ARG A 486 11.86 -6.05 27.16
C ARG A 486 10.61 -6.87 27.46
N ILE A 487 9.93 -7.36 26.42
CA ILE A 487 8.70 -8.17 26.58
C ILE A 487 9.00 -9.53 27.20
N GLU A 488 10.13 -10.18 26.87
CA GLU A 488 10.57 -11.41 27.54
C GLU A 488 10.81 -11.19 29.03
N ARG A 489 11.41 -10.05 29.39
CA ARG A 489 11.65 -9.71 30.81
C ARG A 489 10.35 -9.46 31.55
N ILE A 490 9.38 -8.78 30.91
CA ILE A 490 8.05 -8.58 31.50
C ILE A 490 7.36 -9.95 31.67
N ALA A 491 7.25 -10.73 30.59
CA ALA A 491 6.57 -12.03 30.58
C ALA A 491 7.14 -13.00 31.63
N GLN A 492 8.47 -13.02 31.78
CA GLN A 492 9.16 -13.83 32.76
C GLN A 492 8.70 -13.56 34.20
N ARG A 493 8.41 -12.29 34.55
CA ARG A 493 7.90 -11.91 35.90
C ARG A 493 6.55 -12.57 36.21
N PHE A 494 5.79 -12.91 35.17
CA PHE A 494 4.47 -13.54 35.31
C PHE A 494 4.46 -15.05 34.99
N GLY A 495 5.63 -15.65 34.67
CA GLY A 495 5.70 -17.06 34.24
C GLY A 495 5.05 -17.31 32.86
N VAL A 496 5.03 -16.31 32.00
CA VAL A 496 4.42 -16.29 30.64
C VAL A 496 5.49 -16.47 29.57
N VAL A 497 5.17 -17.19 28.51
CA VAL A 497 6.07 -17.48 27.40
C VAL A 497 5.86 -16.46 26.25
N VAL A 498 6.93 -16.03 25.58
CA VAL A 498 6.87 -15.15 24.42
C VAL A 498 7.13 -15.95 23.14
N PHE A 499 6.26 -15.80 22.14
CA PHE A 499 6.44 -16.37 20.81
C PHE A 499 6.54 -15.24 19.78
N ARG A 500 7.38 -15.46 18.76
CA ARG A 500 7.67 -14.43 17.76
C ARG A 500 7.30 -14.88 16.35
N ALA A 501 6.68 -13.95 15.59
CA ALA A 501 6.33 -14.11 14.17
C ALA A 501 7.16 -13.13 13.31
N GLU A 502 7.07 -13.27 12.00
CA GLU A 502 7.54 -12.26 11.05
C GLU A 502 6.75 -10.94 11.22
N VAL A 503 7.36 -9.83 10.80
CA VAL A 503 6.70 -8.52 10.75
C VAL A 503 5.41 -8.57 9.94
N GLY A 504 4.40 -7.93 10.45
CA GLY A 504 3.06 -7.83 9.88
C GLY A 504 1.99 -8.33 10.86
N GLU A 505 1.01 -7.48 11.11
CA GLU A 505 -0.06 -7.74 12.08
C GLU A 505 -0.73 -9.11 11.86
N ALA A 506 -1.03 -9.44 10.59
CA ALA A 506 -1.64 -10.73 10.25
C ALA A 506 -0.77 -11.93 10.67
N ASN A 507 0.56 -11.82 10.63
CA ASN A 507 1.45 -12.90 11.06
C ASN A 507 1.35 -13.13 12.58
N VAL A 508 1.31 -12.05 13.35
CA VAL A 508 1.17 -12.12 14.81
C VAL A 508 -0.20 -12.64 15.23
N VAL A 509 -1.28 -12.19 14.57
CA VAL A 509 -2.65 -12.67 14.79
C VAL A 509 -2.76 -14.16 14.47
N ASN A 510 -2.20 -14.61 13.35
CA ASN A 510 -2.19 -16.02 12.94
C ASN A 510 -1.36 -16.88 13.90
N LEU A 511 -0.20 -16.37 14.37
CA LEU A 511 0.60 -17.05 15.39
C LEU A 511 -0.24 -17.23 16.67
N ALA A 512 -0.87 -16.17 17.15
CA ALA A 512 -1.72 -16.24 18.34
C ALA A 512 -2.90 -17.22 18.18
N ALA A 513 -3.53 -17.26 17.01
CA ALA A 513 -4.57 -18.22 16.68
C ALA A 513 -4.05 -19.67 16.70
N LYS A 514 -2.86 -19.92 16.13
CA LYS A 514 -2.17 -21.21 16.15
C LYS A 514 -1.85 -21.65 17.58
N LEU A 515 -1.34 -20.74 18.41
CA LEU A 515 -1.04 -21.00 19.81
C LEU A 515 -2.31 -21.34 20.63
N ARG A 516 -3.42 -20.61 20.42
CA ARG A 516 -4.70 -20.91 21.06
C ARG A 516 -5.22 -22.30 20.68
N LYS A 517 -5.11 -22.68 19.40
CA LYS A 517 -5.43 -24.06 18.94
C LYS A 517 -4.55 -25.12 19.61
N ALA A 518 -3.32 -24.77 19.96
CA ALA A 518 -2.40 -25.63 20.69
C ALA A 518 -2.61 -25.61 22.24
N GLY A 519 -3.65 -24.92 22.71
CA GLY A 519 -4.04 -24.89 24.14
C GLY A 519 -3.36 -23.81 24.98
N TYR A 520 -2.75 -22.81 24.34
CA TYR A 520 -2.25 -21.62 25.05
C TYR A 520 -3.34 -20.58 25.26
N THR A 521 -3.29 -19.87 26.37
CA THR A 521 -4.00 -18.61 26.55
C THR A 521 -3.14 -17.48 26.00
N VAL A 522 -3.61 -16.81 24.94
CA VAL A 522 -2.92 -15.66 24.32
C VAL A 522 -3.87 -14.48 24.27
N ARG A 523 -3.79 -13.60 25.26
CA ARG A 523 -4.62 -12.41 25.35
C ARG A 523 -3.94 -11.19 24.74
N PHE A 524 -2.66 -10.98 25.03
CA PHE A 524 -1.86 -9.85 24.57
C PHE A 524 -0.99 -10.25 23.37
N LEU A 525 -1.09 -9.46 22.29
CA LEU A 525 -0.30 -9.68 21.08
C LEU A 525 -0.10 -8.36 20.31
N GLY A 526 0.86 -8.32 19.40
CA GLY A 526 1.06 -7.15 18.54
C GLY A 526 2.51 -6.92 18.12
N GLU A 527 2.75 -5.71 17.65
CA GLU A 527 4.02 -5.26 17.12
C GLU A 527 4.50 -4.04 17.92
N GLY A 528 5.55 -4.20 18.74
CA GLY A 528 6.03 -3.15 19.63
C GLY A 528 6.49 -1.87 18.91
N SER A 529 6.91 -1.98 17.67
CA SER A 529 7.45 -0.86 16.89
C SER A 529 6.42 0.01 16.16
N ASN A 530 5.11 -0.31 16.26
CA ASN A 530 4.09 0.31 15.39
C ASN A 530 2.96 1.03 16.14
N GLY A 531 3.09 1.20 17.44
CA GLY A 531 2.08 1.85 18.29
C GLY A 531 0.81 1.01 18.52
N GLY A 532 0.46 0.82 19.80
CA GLY A 532 -0.68 0.06 20.23
C GLY A 532 -0.50 -1.46 20.20
N ASN A 533 -1.43 -2.14 20.84
CA ASN A 533 -1.45 -3.60 20.94
C ASN A 533 -2.80 -4.18 20.49
N ILE A 534 -2.84 -5.48 20.32
CA ILE A 534 -4.08 -6.24 20.13
C ILE A 534 -4.39 -6.97 21.45
N THR A 535 -5.59 -6.77 21.96
CA THR A 535 -6.10 -7.49 23.12
C THR A 535 -7.19 -8.46 22.67
N HIS A 536 -6.92 -9.76 22.77
CA HIS A 536 -7.92 -10.78 22.40
C HIS A 536 -9.23 -10.59 23.19
N PRO A 537 -10.40 -10.65 22.55
CA PRO A 537 -10.74 -11.28 21.27
C PRO A 537 -10.62 -10.38 20.01
N ALA A 538 -10.06 -9.17 20.10
CA ALA A 538 -9.77 -8.37 18.93
C ALA A 538 -8.75 -9.07 18.01
N THR A 539 -8.81 -8.77 16.71
CA THR A 539 -7.92 -9.28 15.67
C THR A 539 -7.15 -8.15 14.96
N VAL A 540 -7.28 -6.94 15.47
CA VAL A 540 -6.63 -5.71 15.03
C VAL A 540 -6.25 -4.87 16.25
N ARG A 541 -5.23 -4.05 16.13
CA ARG A 541 -4.87 -3.07 17.17
C ARG A 541 -6.02 -2.10 17.40
N ASP A 542 -6.11 -1.60 18.61
CA ASP A 542 -7.09 -0.59 18.99
C ASP A 542 -6.50 0.35 20.04
N PRO A 543 -6.29 1.63 19.72
CA PRO A 543 -5.74 2.59 20.68
C PRO A 543 -6.62 2.76 21.93
N LEU A 544 -7.95 2.56 21.86
CA LEU A 544 -8.80 2.59 23.04
C LEU A 544 -8.46 1.45 24.01
N ASN A 545 -8.22 0.24 23.51
CA ASN A 545 -7.81 -0.86 24.36
C ASN A 545 -6.43 -0.62 24.99
N THR A 546 -5.52 0.00 24.24
CA THR A 546 -4.18 0.33 24.75
C THR A 546 -4.27 1.38 25.87
N ILE A 547 -4.96 2.50 25.64
CA ILE A 547 -5.05 3.58 26.63
C ILE A 547 -5.83 3.16 27.88
N ILE A 548 -6.94 2.43 27.69
CA ILE A 548 -7.74 2.01 28.85
C ILE A 548 -7.03 0.98 29.72
N SER A 549 -6.25 0.10 29.13
CA SER A 549 -5.41 -0.86 29.84
C SER A 549 -4.41 -0.13 30.75
N ILE A 550 -3.76 0.90 30.22
CA ILE A 550 -2.78 1.70 30.98
C ILE A 550 -3.45 2.55 32.05
N ILE A 551 -4.60 3.18 31.78
CA ILE A 551 -5.38 3.94 32.77
C ILE A 551 -5.86 3.02 33.90
N LYS A 552 -6.39 1.85 33.57
CA LYS A 552 -6.78 0.82 34.56
C LYS A 552 -5.60 0.45 35.46
N TYR A 553 -4.44 0.25 34.86
CA TYR A 553 -3.22 -0.15 35.61
C TYR A 553 -2.77 0.97 36.56
N ALA A 554 -2.77 2.24 36.09
CA ALA A 554 -2.47 3.39 36.92
C ALA A 554 -3.47 3.51 38.10
N SER A 555 -4.79 3.45 37.82
CA SER A 555 -5.85 3.53 38.82
C SER A 555 -5.74 2.38 39.85
N LEU A 556 -5.30 1.21 39.41
CA LEU A 556 -5.16 0.00 40.26
C LEU A 556 -3.95 0.06 41.18
N THR A 557 -2.85 0.65 40.70
CA THR A 557 -1.57 0.71 41.41
C THR A 557 -1.35 1.99 42.20
N GLY A 558 -2.07 3.06 41.86
CA GLY A 558 -1.86 4.41 42.39
C GLY A 558 -0.52 5.04 41.95
N LYS A 559 0.17 4.47 40.96
CA LYS A 559 1.47 4.91 40.49
C LYS A 559 1.36 6.05 39.49
N SER A 560 2.32 6.96 39.52
CA SER A 560 2.54 7.95 38.47
C SER A 560 3.04 7.30 37.17
N TRP A 561 2.92 8.02 36.05
CA TRP A 561 3.42 7.56 34.76
C TRP A 561 4.92 7.33 34.76
N GLU A 562 5.69 8.21 35.43
CA GLU A 562 7.13 8.09 35.56
C GLU A 562 7.53 6.82 36.35
N GLU A 563 6.83 6.53 37.44
CA GLU A 563 7.05 5.30 38.23
C GLU A 563 6.75 4.07 37.41
N MET A 564 5.64 4.06 36.65
CA MET A 564 5.27 2.94 35.82
C MET A 564 6.30 2.68 34.71
N ILE A 565 6.84 3.74 34.08
CA ILE A 565 7.89 3.63 33.07
C ILE A 565 9.22 3.18 33.71
N ALA A 566 9.58 3.72 34.86
CA ALA A 566 10.82 3.37 35.55
C ALA A 566 10.87 1.89 36.03
N GLU A 567 9.70 1.29 36.30
CA GLU A 567 9.60 -0.12 36.67
C GLU A 567 9.72 -1.10 35.49
N LEU A 568 9.62 -0.61 34.26
CA LEU A 568 9.84 -1.44 33.09
C LEU A 568 11.31 -1.90 33.04
N PRO A 569 11.59 -3.10 32.53
CA PRO A 569 12.95 -3.51 32.21
C PRO A 569 13.59 -2.47 31.30
N GLN A 570 14.80 -2.04 31.67
CA GLN A 570 15.50 -0.97 30.92
C GLN A 570 16.08 -1.54 29.64
N PHE A 571 15.56 -1.08 28.52
CA PHE A 571 16.02 -1.40 27.17
C PHE A 571 16.06 -0.13 26.32
N GLN A 572 17.03 -0.08 25.44
CA GLN A 572 17.11 0.92 24.37
C GLN A 572 16.84 0.21 23.04
N THR A 573 15.89 0.71 22.30
CA THR A 573 15.46 0.12 21.03
C THR A 573 15.40 1.19 19.95
N THR A 574 15.96 0.92 18.77
CA THR A 574 15.93 1.86 17.64
C THR A 574 14.48 2.26 17.30
N SER A 575 14.24 3.56 17.22
CA SER A 575 12.95 4.09 16.75
C SER A 575 12.77 3.84 15.26
N THR A 576 11.55 3.56 14.82
CA THR A 576 11.21 3.45 13.39
C THR A 576 11.35 4.77 12.63
N ASP A 577 11.36 5.90 13.34
CA ASP A 577 11.59 7.25 12.81
C ASP A 577 13.08 7.60 12.67
N ASP A 578 13.99 6.82 13.28
CA ASP A 578 15.41 7.09 13.18
C ASP A 578 15.88 6.98 11.72
N THR A 579 16.73 7.92 11.33
CA THR A 579 17.29 7.94 9.98
C THR A 579 18.13 6.70 9.68
N LEU A 580 18.77 6.11 10.70
CA LEU A 580 19.52 4.86 10.58
C LEU A 580 18.62 3.63 10.44
N ALA A 581 17.35 3.70 10.83
CA ALA A 581 16.42 2.57 10.73
C ALA A 581 16.06 2.18 9.29
N LYS A 582 16.42 3.00 8.30
CA LYS A 582 16.11 2.80 6.87
C LYS A 582 17.36 2.98 6.03
N MET A 583 17.72 1.96 5.27
CA MET A 583 18.88 1.99 4.37
C MET A 583 18.44 1.80 2.91
N LYS A 584 19.01 2.59 2.02
CA LYS A 584 18.94 2.29 0.57
C LYS A 584 20.03 1.28 0.24
N ILE A 585 19.66 0.22 -0.47
CA ILE A 585 20.56 -0.82 -0.96
C ILE A 585 20.53 -0.87 -2.47
N GLN A 586 21.60 -1.39 -3.08
CA GLN A 586 21.70 -1.55 -4.53
C GLN A 586 21.36 -2.99 -4.96
N CYS A 587 21.65 -3.97 -4.11
CA CYS A 587 21.35 -5.37 -4.39
C CYS A 587 19.83 -5.64 -4.33
N THR A 588 19.26 -6.09 -5.43
CA THR A 588 17.85 -6.48 -5.53
C THR A 588 17.60 -7.94 -5.11
N ASP A 589 18.66 -8.76 -5.08
CA ASP A 589 18.60 -10.14 -4.58
C ASP A 589 18.88 -10.16 -3.07
N HIS A 590 17.82 -10.06 -2.28
CA HIS A 590 17.91 -10.06 -0.83
C HIS A 590 18.44 -11.39 -0.25
N GLY A 591 18.38 -12.49 -1.00
CA GLY A 591 18.95 -13.77 -0.59
C GLY A 591 20.47 -13.74 -0.66
N LYS A 592 21.03 -13.29 -1.79
CA LYS A 592 22.46 -13.07 -1.98
C LYS A 592 23.00 -12.08 -0.94
N LEU A 593 22.26 -10.98 -0.69
CA LEU A 593 22.65 -9.99 0.33
C LEU A 593 22.75 -10.61 1.72
N LYS A 594 21.77 -11.42 2.14
CA LYS A 594 21.80 -12.09 3.46
C LYS A 594 22.95 -13.10 3.58
N LEU A 595 23.32 -13.80 2.51
CA LEU A 595 24.50 -14.68 2.51
C LEU A 595 25.78 -13.85 2.71
N CYS A 596 25.93 -12.77 1.95
CA CYS A 596 27.07 -11.86 2.13
C CYS A 596 27.09 -11.25 3.54
N TYR A 597 25.92 -10.91 4.08
CA TYR A 597 25.80 -10.38 5.45
C TYR A 597 26.29 -11.37 6.50
N GLU A 598 25.97 -12.65 6.40
CA GLU A 598 26.48 -13.66 7.33
C GLU A 598 28.01 -13.74 7.34
N ASP A 599 28.62 -13.69 6.15
CA ASP A 599 30.08 -13.74 6.05
C ASP A 599 30.74 -12.47 6.61
N VAL A 600 30.13 -11.30 6.35
CA VAL A 600 30.60 -10.02 6.93
C VAL A 600 30.43 -10.05 8.45
N PHE A 601 29.27 -10.44 8.94
CA PHE A 601 29.00 -10.50 10.37
C PHE A 601 29.96 -11.44 11.10
N LYS A 602 30.22 -12.64 10.58
CA LYS A 602 31.15 -13.60 11.22
C LYS A 602 32.55 -13.02 11.32
N ALA A 603 33.03 -12.35 10.26
CA ALA A 603 34.35 -11.70 10.27
C ALA A 603 34.43 -10.55 11.27
N GLU A 604 33.41 -9.68 11.29
CA GLU A 604 33.32 -8.55 12.21
C GLU A 604 33.13 -9.01 13.68
N TRP A 605 32.36 -10.10 13.89
CA TRP A 605 32.23 -10.70 15.22
C TRP A 605 33.58 -11.14 15.77
N GLU A 606 34.38 -11.88 15.00
CA GLU A 606 35.71 -12.31 15.45
C GLU A 606 36.63 -11.14 15.76
N ALA A 607 36.52 -10.04 15.02
CA ALA A 607 37.32 -8.83 15.25
C ALA A 607 36.90 -8.04 16.50
N ASN A 608 35.56 -7.99 16.77
CA ASN A 608 34.99 -7.09 17.77
C ASN A 608 34.48 -7.80 19.05
N LYS A 609 34.48 -9.14 19.13
CA LYS A 609 33.90 -9.90 20.25
C LYS A 609 34.46 -9.53 21.62
N ALA A 610 35.74 -9.18 21.70
CA ALA A 610 36.37 -8.74 22.98
C ALA A 610 35.84 -7.37 23.43
N GLU A 611 35.66 -6.44 22.49
CA GLU A 611 35.06 -5.13 22.75
C GLU A 611 33.57 -5.23 23.12
N LEU A 612 32.83 -6.11 22.45
CA LEU A 612 31.40 -6.35 22.73
C LEU A 612 31.21 -7.00 24.12
N ASP A 613 32.11 -7.89 24.53
CA ASP A 613 32.11 -8.45 25.90
C ASP A 613 32.43 -7.37 26.95
N GLU A 614 33.49 -6.60 26.72
CA GLU A 614 33.92 -5.55 27.65
C GLU A 614 32.87 -4.45 27.84
N LYS A 615 32.26 -3.97 26.72
CA LYS A 615 31.30 -2.86 26.76
C LYS A 615 29.90 -3.27 27.18
N PHE A 616 29.41 -4.43 26.70
CA PHE A 616 28.02 -4.80 26.78
C PHE A 616 27.79 -6.16 27.46
N GLY A 617 28.86 -6.93 27.76
CA GLY A 617 28.74 -8.30 28.28
C GLY A 617 28.23 -9.30 27.23
N ILE A 618 28.36 -8.98 25.95
CA ILE A 618 27.93 -9.87 24.84
C ILE A 618 29.04 -10.90 24.57
N THR A 619 28.77 -12.17 24.82
CA THR A 619 29.76 -13.25 24.72
C THR A 619 29.45 -14.29 23.66
N SER A 620 28.21 -14.35 23.21
CA SER A 620 27.75 -15.30 22.17
C SER A 620 26.59 -14.75 21.37
N TRP A 621 26.33 -15.36 20.23
CA TRP A 621 25.23 -15.01 19.35
C TRP A 621 24.57 -16.22 18.69
N LYS A 622 23.34 -16.03 18.20
CA LYS A 622 22.63 -16.96 17.34
C LYS A 622 21.83 -16.20 16.27
N GLU A 623 21.70 -16.80 15.11
CA GLU A 623 20.90 -16.25 14.02
C GLU A 623 19.49 -16.81 14.06
N ILE A 624 18.51 -15.93 13.99
CA ILE A 624 17.08 -16.25 13.92
C ILE A 624 16.51 -15.70 12.62
N ASN A 625 15.91 -16.57 11.84
CA ASN A 625 15.21 -16.22 10.62
C ASN A 625 13.70 -16.41 10.82
N THR A 626 12.90 -15.39 10.44
CA THR A 626 11.43 -15.46 10.58
C THR A 626 10.74 -15.36 9.23
N ILE A 627 9.66 -16.13 9.07
CA ILE A 627 8.74 -16.02 7.94
C ILE A 627 7.34 -16.45 8.35
N GLY A 628 6.34 -15.59 8.09
CA GLY A 628 4.98 -15.86 8.50
C GLY A 628 4.90 -16.08 10.03
N THR A 629 4.42 -17.24 10.45
CA THR A 629 4.31 -17.64 11.86
C THR A 629 5.48 -18.48 12.37
N GLU A 630 6.49 -18.72 11.53
CA GLU A 630 7.60 -19.64 11.85
C GLU A 630 8.89 -18.85 12.13
N SER A 631 9.69 -19.39 13.07
CA SER A 631 11.04 -18.93 13.39
C SER A 631 12.01 -20.10 13.28
N TYR A 632 13.17 -19.87 12.68
CA TYR A 632 14.22 -20.87 12.48
C TYR A 632 15.53 -20.34 13.05
N GLU A 633 16.20 -21.15 13.86
CA GLU A 633 17.52 -20.86 14.39
C GLU A 633 18.59 -21.53 13.52
N GLY A 634 19.65 -20.82 13.21
CA GLY A 634 20.81 -21.31 12.45
C GLY A 634 21.18 -20.40 11.29
N THR A 635 22.39 -20.66 10.74
CA THR A 635 22.99 -19.90 9.64
C THR A 635 22.86 -20.66 8.31
N GLY A 636 23.00 -19.93 7.20
CA GLY A 636 23.05 -20.51 5.85
C GLY A 636 21.68 -20.71 5.20
N ALA A 637 21.71 -21.09 3.92
CA ALA A 637 20.52 -21.18 3.10
C ALA A 637 19.51 -22.23 3.60
N GLU A 638 19.99 -23.31 4.23
CA GLU A 638 19.12 -24.38 4.75
C GLU A 638 18.33 -23.97 5.98
N ALA A 639 18.93 -23.15 6.88
CA ALA A 639 18.24 -22.59 8.02
C ALA A 639 17.17 -21.56 7.57
N ARG A 640 17.36 -20.92 6.43
CA ARG A 640 16.40 -19.99 5.81
C ARG A 640 15.42 -20.69 4.88
N LYS A 641 14.75 -21.76 5.35
CA LYS A 641 13.86 -22.67 4.60
C LYS A 641 12.85 -22.00 3.66
N ALA A 642 12.56 -20.76 3.84
CA ALA A 642 11.58 -20.00 3.07
C ALA A 642 12.22 -18.96 2.15
N GLY A 643 13.49 -19.07 1.87
CA GLY A 643 14.18 -18.26 0.88
C GLY A 643 14.39 -16.80 1.31
N VAL A 644 14.34 -15.92 0.32
CA VAL A 644 14.78 -14.52 0.34
C VAL A 644 13.94 -13.63 1.26
N LYS A 645 12.67 -13.96 1.47
CA LYS A 645 11.69 -13.15 2.18
C LYS A 645 11.70 -13.45 3.67
N GLY A 646 11.59 -12.44 4.51
CA GLY A 646 11.54 -12.56 5.95
C GLY A 646 12.61 -11.75 6.65
N GLY A 647 12.51 -11.64 7.99
CA GLY A 647 13.47 -10.94 8.83
C GLY A 647 14.64 -11.84 9.20
N LEU A 648 15.82 -11.24 9.35
CA LEU A 648 17.00 -11.85 9.92
C LEU A 648 17.38 -11.10 11.20
N LYS A 649 17.56 -11.82 12.30
CA LYS A 649 17.94 -11.29 13.61
C LYS A 649 19.22 -12.00 14.06
N ILE A 650 20.21 -11.25 14.48
CA ILE A 650 21.32 -11.75 15.29
C ILE A 650 20.96 -11.45 16.76
N LEU A 651 20.77 -12.48 17.54
CA LEU A 651 20.42 -12.41 18.94
C LEU A 651 21.68 -12.65 19.78
N PHE A 652 21.99 -11.73 20.67
CA PHE A 652 23.20 -11.75 21.51
C PHE A 652 22.88 -12.17 22.93
N SER A 653 23.73 -13.05 23.46
CA SER A 653 23.62 -13.53 24.83
C SER A 653 24.88 -13.21 25.64
N ASN A 654 24.69 -13.04 26.94
CA ASN A 654 25.79 -12.88 27.91
C ASN A 654 26.37 -14.24 28.32
N LYS A 655 27.35 -14.24 29.20
CA LYS A 655 28.04 -15.46 29.66
C LYS A 655 27.14 -16.42 30.45
N GLU A 656 26.02 -15.95 30.99
CA GLU A 656 25.00 -16.78 31.62
C GLU A 656 24.01 -17.40 30.61
N GLY A 657 24.17 -17.12 29.32
CA GLY A 657 23.29 -17.56 28.25
C GLY A 657 21.97 -16.78 28.20
N LYS A 658 21.87 -15.64 28.87
CA LYS A 658 20.72 -14.74 28.84
C LYS A 658 20.80 -13.85 27.59
N ASP A 659 19.76 -13.86 26.76
CA ASP A 659 19.65 -12.98 25.60
C ASP A 659 19.49 -11.52 26.07
N ILE A 660 20.42 -10.63 25.73
CA ILE A 660 20.49 -9.25 26.24
C ILE A 660 20.40 -8.18 25.17
N ALA A 661 20.65 -8.54 23.91
CA ALA A 661 20.58 -7.59 22.80
C ALA A 661 20.26 -8.31 21.47
N PHE A 662 19.89 -7.55 20.47
CA PHE A 662 19.85 -8.04 19.08
C PHE A 662 20.09 -6.92 18.09
N ILE A 663 20.52 -7.32 16.89
CA ILE A 663 20.41 -6.52 15.67
C ILE A 663 19.52 -7.27 14.68
N TRP A 664 18.72 -6.53 13.92
CA TRP A 664 17.72 -7.10 13.02
C TRP A 664 17.68 -6.36 11.69
N MET A 665 17.36 -7.09 10.63
CA MET A 665 17.12 -6.49 9.31
C MET A 665 16.02 -7.20 8.53
N ARG A 666 15.39 -6.45 7.62
CA ARG A 666 14.42 -6.96 6.66
C ARG A 666 14.37 -6.11 5.40
N GLY A 667 14.42 -6.76 4.24
CA GLY A 667 14.21 -6.09 2.96
C GLY A 667 12.75 -5.72 2.73
N SER A 668 12.52 -4.59 2.09
CA SER A 668 11.20 -4.27 1.53
C SER A 668 10.90 -5.22 0.38
N GLY A 669 9.65 -5.67 0.26
CA GLY A 669 9.23 -6.51 -0.87
C GLY A 669 9.01 -5.74 -2.18
N THR A 670 9.11 -4.41 -2.18
CA THR A 670 8.71 -3.53 -3.27
C THR A 670 9.75 -2.47 -3.65
N GLU A 671 10.69 -2.17 -2.74
CA GLU A 671 11.71 -1.14 -2.93
C GLU A 671 13.08 -1.68 -2.53
N PRO A 672 14.19 -1.17 -3.11
CA PRO A 672 15.55 -1.52 -2.69
C PRO A 672 15.90 -0.81 -1.37
N VAL A 673 15.10 -1.07 -0.33
CA VAL A 673 15.25 -0.50 1.01
C VAL A 673 15.28 -1.62 2.03
N PHE A 674 16.25 -1.58 2.90
CA PHE A 674 16.30 -2.39 4.11
C PHE A 674 15.85 -1.57 5.32
N ARG A 675 15.09 -2.21 6.19
CA ARG A 675 14.84 -1.74 7.54
C ARG A 675 15.77 -2.49 8.47
N ILE A 676 16.43 -1.75 9.34
CA ILE A 676 17.32 -2.29 10.38
C ILE A 676 16.89 -1.77 11.75
N LEU A 677 17.22 -2.51 12.80
CA LEU A 677 16.86 -2.19 14.17
C LEU A 677 17.86 -2.84 15.12
N ALA A 678 18.18 -2.17 16.20
CA ALA A 678 18.93 -2.69 17.33
C ALA A 678 18.10 -2.60 18.61
N ASP A 679 18.36 -3.49 19.56
CA ASP A 679 17.72 -3.55 20.89
C ASP A 679 18.76 -4.05 21.89
N ILE A 680 18.85 -3.41 23.04
CA ILE A 680 19.80 -3.79 24.09
C ILE A 680 19.26 -3.51 25.48
N GLU A 681 19.51 -4.44 26.43
CA GLU A 681 19.22 -4.30 27.85
C GLU A 681 20.22 -3.29 28.45
N SER A 682 19.87 -2.01 28.43
CA SER A 682 20.68 -0.89 28.92
C SER A 682 19.80 0.30 29.28
N SER A 683 20.29 1.13 30.19
CA SER A 683 19.73 2.48 30.47
C SER A 683 20.42 3.58 29.66
N ASN A 684 21.52 3.28 28.97
CA ASN A 684 22.30 4.26 28.19
C ASN A 684 21.90 4.21 26.72
N PRO A 685 21.36 5.30 26.13
CA PRO A 685 21.01 5.35 24.71
C PRO A 685 22.17 5.14 23.74
N GLU A 686 23.41 5.46 24.18
CA GLU A 686 24.59 5.31 23.32
C GLU A 686 24.90 3.83 23.01
N ASP A 687 24.44 2.90 23.84
CA ASP A 687 24.66 1.46 23.64
C ASP A 687 23.83 0.94 22.44
N GLU A 688 22.59 1.38 22.34
CA GLU A 688 21.76 1.12 21.14
C GLU A 688 22.34 1.81 19.92
N ARG A 689 22.79 3.06 20.07
CA ARG A 689 23.39 3.84 18.98
C ARG A 689 24.63 3.15 18.40
N TYR A 690 25.46 2.56 19.24
CA TYR A 690 26.60 1.74 18.80
C TYR A 690 26.14 0.54 17.98
N LEU A 691 25.16 -0.22 18.46
CA LEU A 691 24.68 -1.42 17.77
C LEU A 691 23.98 -1.13 16.44
N ILE A 692 23.18 -0.06 16.35
CA ILE A 692 22.53 0.30 15.09
C ILE A 692 23.53 0.83 14.05
N GLN A 693 24.55 1.57 14.47
CA GLN A 693 25.63 2.01 13.58
C GLN A 693 26.45 0.81 13.08
N TRP A 694 26.76 -0.14 13.95
CA TRP A 694 27.41 -1.38 13.55
C TRP A 694 26.56 -2.18 12.57
N GLN A 695 25.27 -2.34 12.85
CA GLN A 695 24.32 -3.00 11.94
C GLN A 695 24.27 -2.31 10.57
N HIS A 696 24.27 -0.98 10.56
CA HIS A 696 24.30 -0.20 9.32
C HIS A 696 25.56 -0.52 8.50
N HIS A 697 26.73 -0.51 9.15
CA HIS A 697 28.01 -0.89 8.52
C HIS A 697 27.99 -2.31 7.95
N LEU A 698 27.47 -3.29 8.71
CA LEU A 698 27.36 -4.69 8.27
C LEU A 698 26.52 -4.82 7.01
N VAL A 699 25.39 -4.13 6.96
CA VAL A 699 24.48 -4.18 5.78
C VAL A 699 25.11 -3.46 4.59
N GLU A 700 25.77 -2.32 4.76
CA GLU A 700 26.49 -1.62 3.68
C GLU A 700 27.59 -2.49 3.06
N GLU A 701 28.40 -3.13 3.88
CA GLU A 701 29.48 -4.01 3.42
C GLU A 701 28.91 -5.25 2.71
N ALA A 702 27.81 -5.80 3.22
CA ALA A 702 27.10 -6.92 2.59
C ALA A 702 26.52 -6.53 1.23
N ASP A 703 25.91 -5.35 1.12
CA ASP A 703 25.37 -4.84 -0.14
C ASP A 703 26.47 -4.64 -1.18
N ARG A 704 27.61 -4.04 -0.78
CA ARG A 704 28.78 -3.87 -1.62
C ARG A 704 29.36 -5.19 -2.13
N ARG A 705 29.35 -6.27 -1.32
CA ARG A 705 29.80 -7.61 -1.74
C ARG A 705 28.78 -8.29 -2.64
N ALA A 706 27.48 -8.11 -2.37
CA ALA A 706 26.42 -8.76 -3.11
C ALA A 706 26.24 -8.26 -4.56
N ILE A 707 26.66 -7.02 -4.87
CA ILE A 707 26.64 -6.47 -6.23
C ILE A 707 27.89 -6.80 -7.05
N LYS A 708 28.96 -7.25 -6.43
CA LYS A 708 30.13 -7.83 -7.11
C LYS A 708 29.85 -9.26 -7.52
#